data_d7d390b5d58dee13933579cb25832b8d
#
_entry.id   d7d390b5d58dee13933579cb25832b8d
#
_cell.length_a   1.000
_cell.length_b   1.000
_cell.length_c   1.000
_cell.angle_alpha   90.00
_cell.angle_beta   90.00
_cell.angle_gamma   90.00
#
_symmetry.space_group_name_H-M   'P 1'
#
loop_
_entity.id
_entity.type
_entity.pdbx_description
1 polymer ?
#
loop_
_entity_poly.entity_id
_entity_poly.type
_entity_poly.pdbx_seq_one_letter_code
_entity_poly.pdbx_strand_id
1 'polypeptide(L)'
;APQVENPYPFPLDTFQTFAFDAINKKENVLVTAKTGSGKTLVGEYQIKVSREKGKRVFYTTPIKSLTNQKFHDLKEMGYSVGIMTGDIKFCPDADIVVMTTEILCNLLFARAQWATGVKPVQSEWLASLSLNNVDAIVFDEVHYINNIERGKVWEQCLMLLEPSISLVLLSATISEPQALAKWLGDLKQVPIHLISTQYRVIPLKHTVGNEMIMDAKDRFYPDAYNRWLLSLEKIKKGVADHKEAVRDRRRAGYESTTLAKKDRKYSFVHQLNQTVNSLDEKGLLPALVFVLSRKKCCEYAAAVESSLITSSDVASIRHIVKFHLHRFPELETSTQYHELMGRLEKGVAFHHSGLLPILKEIVEILFGRGFIKLLFATETFAVGINMPTKTVIFTSFMKHDGQGMRMLRPDEYTQMAGRAGRRGKDTEGLVIYLPDRDPSPLGDVQRMMTGGQQKVSSRLDFGYEFVLRTYYGKDMDWKDLVKTSFWYQQHLANVASYQADYDAELAKRSVYSIDDAMGEALAERRSIEDTIAVSVNATKRAAQKKLDEWKQAHPEPEWERAWKNQAAYAVHTRTLNNLSVHMECLARYEESVEITVGFLRANGYLSTQLGLYACSIREGHPLLMSWAFHTKLFHNLDIPQLMACLSLFMGGDEKDAPLTLNDSTFISDKSVSAIKELTVYAKKLEAEEPSYSNWEMDFYWLDVVIRWVSQENAYQICRDYGVYEGNFIRAMLKLSNLAIEWCTMAEQAEDIQMLDKLRDIQPLIVRGIVVPDSLYLRM
;
A
#
# COMPACT_ATOMS: atom_id res chain seq x y z
N ALA A 1 0.79 -37.52 2.19
CA ALA A 1 -0.15 -36.55 1.63
C ALA A 1 -1.53 -37.20 1.52
N PRO A 2 -2.63 -36.48 1.76
CA PRO A 2 -3.97 -37.04 1.58
C PRO A 2 -4.21 -37.43 0.12
N GLN A 3 -5.02 -38.48 -0.08
CA GLN A 3 -5.44 -38.87 -1.43
C GLN A 3 -6.59 -37.94 -1.84
N VAL A 4 -6.33 -37.02 -2.75
CA VAL A 4 -7.31 -36.10 -3.32
C VAL A 4 -7.37 -36.36 -4.82
N GLU A 5 -8.58 -36.37 -5.39
CA GLU A 5 -8.76 -36.42 -6.84
C GLU A 5 -8.12 -35.17 -7.45
N ASN A 6 -7.25 -35.37 -8.42
CA ASN A 6 -6.61 -34.30 -9.16
C ASN A 6 -7.42 -33.94 -10.41
N PRO A 7 -8.15 -32.83 -10.44
CA PRO A 7 -8.93 -32.44 -11.60
C PRO A 7 -8.11 -31.75 -12.70
N TYR A 8 -6.82 -31.60 -12.53
CA TYR A 8 -5.94 -30.86 -13.44
C TYR A 8 -5.03 -31.81 -14.25
N PRO A 9 -4.62 -31.42 -15.45
CA PRO A 9 -3.78 -32.26 -16.32
C PRO A 9 -2.30 -32.29 -15.91
N PHE A 10 -1.95 -31.76 -14.74
CA PHE A 10 -0.59 -31.68 -14.21
C PHE A 10 -0.55 -32.18 -12.77
N PRO A 11 0.62 -32.62 -12.26
CA PRO A 11 0.75 -33.05 -10.88
C PRO A 11 0.60 -31.89 -9.90
N LEU A 12 -0.08 -32.15 -8.78
CA LEU A 12 -0.24 -31.19 -7.70
C LEU A 12 1.01 -31.18 -6.81
N ASP A 13 1.37 -30.01 -6.33
CA ASP A 13 2.34 -29.87 -5.26
C ASP A 13 1.75 -30.36 -3.93
N THR A 14 2.60 -30.82 -3.01
CA THR A 14 2.17 -31.35 -1.71
C THR A 14 1.28 -30.36 -0.95
N PHE A 15 1.61 -29.07 -0.95
CA PHE A 15 0.81 -28.07 -0.27
C PHE A 15 -0.58 -27.88 -0.89
N GLN A 16 -0.68 -28.01 -2.20
CA GLN A 16 -1.98 -27.95 -2.92
C GLN A 16 -2.86 -29.13 -2.55
N THR A 17 -2.28 -30.33 -2.45
CA THR A 17 -3.01 -31.55 -2.04
C THR A 17 -3.62 -31.41 -0.64
N PHE A 18 -2.86 -30.87 0.33
CA PHE A 18 -3.39 -30.60 1.66
C PHE A 18 -4.49 -29.54 1.66
N ALA A 19 -4.33 -28.48 0.86
CA ALA A 19 -5.33 -27.44 0.75
C ALA A 19 -6.65 -27.97 0.13
N PHE A 20 -6.56 -28.79 -0.88
CA PHE A 20 -7.72 -29.42 -1.53
C PHE A 20 -8.47 -30.35 -0.57
N ASP A 21 -7.73 -31.14 0.23
CA ASP A 21 -8.32 -32.01 1.24
C ASP A 21 -9.12 -31.22 2.28
N ALA A 22 -8.56 -30.09 2.77
CA ALA A 22 -9.24 -29.23 3.72
C ALA A 22 -10.51 -28.58 3.09
N ILE A 23 -10.41 -28.09 1.85
CA ILE A 23 -11.56 -27.52 1.11
C ILE A 23 -12.68 -28.57 0.95
N ASN A 24 -12.34 -29.80 0.61
CA ASN A 24 -13.32 -30.89 0.47
C ASN A 24 -14.04 -31.22 1.77
N LYS A 25 -13.35 -31.02 2.91
CA LYS A 25 -13.91 -31.17 4.26
C LYS A 25 -14.71 -29.95 4.74
N LYS A 26 -14.79 -28.88 3.91
CA LYS A 26 -15.39 -27.57 4.24
C LYS A 26 -14.71 -26.88 5.43
N GLU A 27 -13.41 -27.05 5.52
CA GLU A 27 -12.58 -26.40 6.53
C GLU A 27 -11.86 -25.20 5.94
N ASN A 28 -11.59 -24.17 6.76
CA ASN A 28 -10.93 -22.96 6.32
C ASN A 28 -9.43 -23.20 6.08
N VAL A 29 -8.85 -22.49 5.11
CA VAL A 29 -7.47 -22.70 4.67
C VAL A 29 -6.70 -21.38 4.67
N LEU A 30 -5.51 -21.38 5.25
CA LEU A 30 -4.52 -20.31 5.12
C LEU A 30 -3.26 -20.89 4.46
N VAL A 31 -3.01 -20.50 3.21
CA VAL A 31 -1.82 -20.89 2.46
C VAL A 31 -0.79 -19.78 2.50
N THR A 32 0.41 -20.07 2.96
CA THR A 32 1.55 -19.16 2.88
C THR A 32 2.64 -19.78 2.02
N ALA A 33 2.95 -19.15 0.89
CA ALA A 33 3.91 -19.68 -0.07
C ALA A 33 4.58 -18.58 -0.88
N LYS A 34 5.82 -18.83 -1.32
CA LYS A 34 6.57 -17.86 -2.16
C LYS A 34 5.80 -17.51 -3.44
N THR A 35 6.01 -16.32 -3.95
CA THR A 35 5.43 -15.88 -5.23
C THR A 35 5.85 -16.83 -6.36
N GLY A 36 4.90 -17.18 -7.21
CA GLY A 36 5.13 -18.15 -8.31
C GLY A 36 5.03 -19.63 -7.91
N SER A 37 4.64 -19.96 -6.66
CA SER A 37 4.45 -21.35 -6.22
C SER A 37 3.15 -22.00 -6.69
N GLY A 38 2.20 -21.23 -7.25
CA GLY A 38 0.89 -21.75 -7.68
C GLY A 38 -0.19 -21.71 -6.59
N LYS A 39 -0.13 -20.77 -5.65
CA LYS A 39 -1.17 -20.53 -4.61
C LYS A 39 -2.55 -20.32 -5.19
N THR A 40 -2.63 -19.59 -6.29
CA THR A 40 -3.88 -19.22 -6.96
C THR A 40 -4.76 -20.44 -7.30
N LEU A 41 -4.13 -21.56 -7.62
CA LEU A 41 -4.82 -22.82 -7.90
C LEU A 41 -5.71 -23.30 -6.75
N VAL A 42 -5.33 -23.00 -5.51
CA VAL A 42 -6.13 -23.34 -4.32
C VAL A 42 -7.45 -22.55 -4.30
N GLY A 43 -7.38 -21.25 -4.63
CA GLY A 43 -8.58 -20.42 -4.77
C GLY A 43 -9.47 -20.87 -5.94
N GLU A 44 -8.88 -21.24 -7.07
CA GLU A 44 -9.59 -21.78 -8.23
C GLU A 44 -10.25 -23.13 -7.92
N TYR A 45 -9.59 -23.96 -7.14
CA TYR A 45 -10.19 -25.23 -6.67
C TYR A 45 -11.41 -25.00 -5.77
N GLN A 46 -11.35 -24.04 -4.86
CA GLN A 46 -12.52 -23.66 -4.04
C GLN A 46 -13.69 -23.20 -4.94
N ILE A 47 -13.40 -22.38 -5.95
CA ILE A 47 -14.42 -21.96 -6.92
C ILE A 47 -15.09 -23.17 -7.58
N LYS A 48 -14.28 -24.11 -8.10
CA LYS A 48 -14.77 -25.35 -8.74
C LYS A 48 -15.70 -26.12 -7.78
N VAL A 49 -15.25 -26.40 -6.56
CA VAL A 49 -16.00 -27.17 -5.55
C VAL A 49 -17.31 -26.48 -5.18
N SER A 50 -17.32 -25.16 -5.03
CA SER A 50 -18.54 -24.39 -4.70
C SER A 50 -19.50 -24.35 -5.89
N ARG A 51 -19.00 -24.22 -7.13
CA ARG A 51 -19.81 -24.21 -8.34
C ARG A 51 -20.47 -25.56 -8.61
N GLU A 52 -19.80 -26.66 -8.35
CA GLU A 52 -20.39 -28.01 -8.42
C GLU A 52 -21.60 -28.17 -7.46
N LYS A 53 -21.63 -27.41 -6.39
CA LYS A 53 -22.77 -27.36 -5.43
C LYS A 53 -23.83 -26.31 -5.81
N GLY A 54 -23.68 -25.61 -6.93
CA GLY A 54 -24.57 -24.50 -7.32
C GLY A 54 -24.46 -23.27 -6.42
N LYS A 55 -23.34 -23.10 -5.72
CA LYS A 55 -23.08 -22.00 -4.78
C LYS A 55 -22.24 -20.90 -5.39
N ARG A 56 -22.35 -19.68 -4.86
CA ARG A 56 -21.56 -18.51 -5.26
C ARG A 56 -20.26 -18.44 -4.51
N VAL A 57 -19.26 -17.75 -5.11
CA VAL A 57 -17.97 -17.47 -4.50
C VAL A 57 -17.58 -16.01 -4.70
N PHE A 58 -17.11 -15.36 -3.66
CA PHE A 58 -16.47 -14.06 -3.79
C PHE A 58 -14.94 -14.23 -3.80
N TYR A 59 -14.29 -13.50 -4.67
CA TYR A 59 -12.83 -13.49 -4.80
C TYR A 59 -12.31 -12.08 -4.57
N THR A 60 -11.59 -11.84 -3.48
CA THR A 60 -11.08 -10.51 -3.15
C THR A 60 -9.61 -10.37 -3.48
N THR A 61 -9.24 -9.20 -3.97
CA THR A 61 -7.86 -8.83 -4.30
C THR A 61 -7.52 -7.46 -3.72
N PRO A 62 -6.22 -7.16 -3.49
CA PRO A 62 -5.83 -5.90 -2.88
C PRO A 62 -5.92 -4.69 -3.81
N ILE A 63 -5.90 -4.87 -5.12
CA ILE A 63 -5.83 -3.77 -6.08
C ILE A 63 -6.60 -4.07 -7.37
N LYS A 64 -7.08 -2.99 -8.02
CA LYS A 64 -7.92 -3.04 -9.21
C LYS A 64 -7.30 -3.84 -10.37
N SER A 65 -6.02 -3.68 -10.67
CA SER A 65 -5.39 -4.39 -11.79
C SER A 65 -5.41 -5.90 -11.60
N LEU A 66 -5.18 -6.37 -10.38
CA LEU A 66 -5.28 -7.79 -10.05
C LEU A 66 -6.73 -8.29 -10.12
N THR A 67 -7.69 -7.44 -9.71
CA THR A 67 -9.13 -7.73 -9.85
C THR A 67 -9.50 -7.92 -11.33
N ASN A 68 -9.07 -7.00 -12.20
CA ASN A 68 -9.33 -7.06 -13.64
C ASN A 68 -8.72 -8.32 -14.27
N GLN A 69 -7.49 -8.64 -13.94
CA GLN A 69 -6.82 -9.85 -14.44
C GLN A 69 -7.55 -11.11 -13.99
N LYS A 70 -7.88 -11.21 -12.71
CA LYS A 70 -8.58 -12.40 -12.17
C LYS A 70 -9.98 -12.55 -12.76
N PHE A 71 -10.69 -11.44 -12.98
CA PHE A 71 -11.97 -11.43 -13.69
C PHE A 71 -11.82 -12.06 -15.10
N HIS A 72 -10.82 -11.63 -15.85
CA HIS A 72 -10.55 -12.15 -17.20
C HIS A 72 -10.17 -13.63 -17.17
N ASP A 73 -9.23 -14.03 -16.29
CA ASP A 73 -8.79 -15.42 -16.17
C ASP A 73 -9.97 -16.37 -15.89
N LEU A 74 -10.86 -16.01 -14.97
CA LEU A 74 -12.03 -16.80 -14.61
C LEU A 74 -13.09 -16.84 -15.73
N LYS A 75 -13.24 -15.73 -16.46
CA LYS A 75 -14.13 -15.66 -17.63
C LYS A 75 -13.63 -16.55 -18.76
N GLU A 76 -12.32 -16.58 -19.03
CA GLU A 76 -11.72 -17.51 -20.00
C GLU A 76 -11.90 -18.99 -19.62
N MET A 77 -11.98 -19.30 -18.32
CA MET A 77 -12.31 -20.65 -17.84
C MET A 77 -13.80 -21.01 -18.04
N GLY A 78 -14.62 -20.09 -18.57
CA GLY A 78 -16.03 -20.31 -18.88
C GLY A 78 -17.00 -20.08 -17.73
N TYR A 79 -16.56 -19.44 -16.64
CA TYR A 79 -17.44 -19.10 -15.51
C TYR A 79 -18.29 -17.85 -15.79
N SER A 80 -19.46 -17.77 -15.12
CA SER A 80 -20.23 -16.54 -14.97
C SER A 80 -19.55 -15.65 -13.92
N VAL A 81 -18.95 -14.54 -14.34
CA VAL A 81 -18.11 -13.70 -13.49
C VAL A 81 -18.60 -12.25 -13.48
N GLY A 82 -18.73 -11.69 -12.29
CA GLY A 82 -18.93 -10.26 -12.07
C GLY A 82 -17.64 -9.60 -11.55
N ILE A 83 -17.54 -8.29 -11.68
CA ILE A 83 -16.42 -7.51 -11.15
C ILE A 83 -16.92 -6.26 -10.44
N MET A 84 -16.35 -6.00 -9.26
CA MET A 84 -16.70 -4.87 -8.40
C MET A 84 -15.44 -4.18 -7.90
N THR A 85 -15.24 -2.95 -8.36
CA THR A 85 -14.16 -2.06 -7.89
C THR A 85 -14.74 -0.69 -7.57
N GLY A 86 -13.92 0.27 -7.12
CA GLY A 86 -14.39 1.63 -6.84
C GLY A 86 -15.08 2.29 -8.04
N ASP A 87 -14.61 2.01 -9.23
CA ASP A 87 -15.06 2.64 -10.48
C ASP A 87 -15.77 1.68 -11.46
N ILE A 88 -15.62 0.36 -11.32
CA ILE A 88 -16.26 -0.65 -12.18
C ILE A 88 -17.26 -1.46 -11.36
N LYS A 89 -18.49 -1.58 -11.87
CA LYS A 89 -19.58 -2.36 -11.27
C LYS A 89 -20.29 -3.12 -12.39
N PHE A 90 -20.01 -4.42 -12.46
CA PHE A 90 -20.54 -5.28 -13.53
C PHE A 90 -20.97 -6.63 -12.99
N CYS A 91 -22.19 -7.07 -13.30
CA CYS A 91 -22.78 -8.36 -12.93
C CYS A 91 -22.59 -8.74 -11.44
N PRO A 92 -23.11 -7.95 -10.48
CA PRO A 92 -22.97 -8.22 -9.04
C PRO A 92 -23.67 -9.52 -8.59
N ASP A 93 -24.59 -10.02 -9.37
CA ASP A 93 -25.37 -11.27 -9.16
C ASP A 93 -24.72 -12.51 -9.79
N ALA A 94 -23.59 -12.35 -10.47
CA ALA A 94 -22.87 -13.48 -11.08
C ALA A 94 -22.48 -14.55 -10.05
N ASP A 95 -22.23 -15.75 -10.55
CA ASP A 95 -21.82 -16.91 -9.74
C ASP A 95 -20.52 -16.69 -8.99
N ILE A 96 -19.59 -16.01 -9.64
CA ILE A 96 -18.33 -15.59 -9.05
C ILE A 96 -18.25 -14.06 -9.15
N VAL A 97 -17.98 -13.39 -8.05
CA VAL A 97 -17.76 -11.95 -8.08
C VAL A 97 -16.35 -11.65 -7.60
N VAL A 98 -15.55 -11.10 -8.51
CA VAL A 98 -14.18 -10.63 -8.20
C VAL A 98 -14.26 -9.18 -7.76
N MET A 99 -13.67 -8.85 -6.63
CA MET A 99 -13.76 -7.50 -6.07
C MET A 99 -12.51 -7.08 -5.33
N THR A 100 -12.34 -5.78 -5.15
CA THR A 100 -11.35 -5.30 -4.18
C THR A 100 -11.85 -5.52 -2.76
N THR A 101 -10.94 -5.75 -1.82
CA THR A 101 -11.30 -6.07 -0.42
C THR A 101 -12.11 -4.96 0.25
N GLU A 102 -11.89 -3.70 -0.14
CA GLU A 102 -12.67 -2.55 0.33
C GLU A 102 -14.15 -2.66 -0.03
N ILE A 103 -14.47 -3.19 -1.20
CA ILE A 103 -15.88 -3.40 -1.61
C ILE A 103 -16.55 -4.40 -0.68
N LEU A 104 -15.87 -5.50 -0.35
CA LEU A 104 -16.40 -6.49 0.62
C LEU A 104 -16.59 -5.84 1.99
N CYS A 105 -15.62 -5.09 2.47
CA CYS A 105 -15.70 -4.40 3.77
C CYS A 105 -16.90 -3.45 3.81
N ASN A 106 -17.09 -2.64 2.76
CA ASN A 106 -18.23 -1.74 2.66
C ASN A 106 -19.57 -2.48 2.62
N LEU A 107 -19.65 -3.62 1.94
CA LEU A 107 -20.84 -4.48 1.92
C LEU A 107 -21.17 -4.99 3.32
N LEU A 108 -20.18 -5.47 4.07
CA LEU A 108 -20.40 -6.03 5.41
C LEU A 108 -20.91 -4.97 6.40
N PHE A 109 -20.30 -3.78 6.39
CA PHE A 109 -20.81 -2.66 7.20
C PHE A 109 -22.19 -2.19 6.74
N ALA A 110 -22.43 -2.10 5.43
CA ALA A 110 -23.72 -1.69 4.89
C ALA A 110 -24.86 -2.64 5.31
N ARG A 111 -24.62 -3.95 5.26
CA ARG A 111 -25.61 -4.95 5.73
C ARG A 111 -26.01 -4.73 7.19
N ALA A 112 -25.04 -4.49 8.06
CA ALA A 112 -25.32 -4.22 9.46
C ALA A 112 -26.11 -2.91 9.66
N GLN A 113 -25.82 -1.88 8.85
CA GLN A 113 -26.53 -0.60 8.88
C GLN A 113 -27.96 -0.72 8.31
N TRP A 114 -28.17 -1.47 7.23
CA TRP A 114 -29.53 -1.72 6.69
C TRP A 114 -30.43 -2.41 7.69
N ALA A 115 -29.89 -3.31 8.50
CA ALA A 115 -30.65 -4.01 9.53
C ALA A 115 -31.17 -3.07 10.63
N THR A 116 -30.61 -1.85 10.77
CA THR A 116 -31.11 -0.78 11.68
C THR A 116 -31.99 0.26 10.96
N GLY A 117 -32.26 0.08 9.66
CA GLY A 117 -33.03 1.03 8.85
C GLY A 117 -32.20 2.17 8.27
N VAL A 118 -30.90 2.23 8.53
CA VAL A 118 -29.98 3.17 7.89
C VAL A 118 -29.75 2.76 6.44
N LYS A 119 -29.99 3.66 5.49
CA LYS A 119 -29.67 3.43 4.07
C LYS A 119 -28.31 4.08 3.78
N PRO A 120 -27.25 3.29 3.67
CA PRO A 120 -25.95 3.85 3.29
C PRO A 120 -25.95 4.31 1.83
N VAL A 121 -25.04 5.23 1.52
CA VAL A 121 -24.72 5.69 0.18
C VAL A 121 -24.45 4.51 -0.75
N GLN A 122 -24.84 4.63 -2.02
CA GLN A 122 -24.67 3.58 -3.04
C GLN A 122 -25.50 2.31 -2.79
N SER A 123 -26.66 2.45 -2.15
CA SER A 123 -27.48 1.33 -1.69
C SER A 123 -27.93 0.36 -2.78
N GLU A 124 -28.18 0.83 -4.00
CA GLU A 124 -28.76 -0.02 -5.06
C GLU A 124 -27.81 -1.11 -5.54
N TRP A 125 -26.56 -0.78 -5.87
CA TRP A 125 -25.62 -1.77 -6.35
C TRP A 125 -25.01 -2.63 -5.21
N LEU A 126 -24.85 -2.09 -3.99
CA LEU A 126 -24.49 -2.89 -2.83
C LEU A 126 -25.61 -3.85 -2.44
N ALA A 127 -26.87 -3.44 -2.58
CA ALA A 127 -28.01 -4.32 -2.34
C ALA A 127 -28.06 -5.47 -3.36
N SER A 128 -27.70 -5.23 -4.60
CA SER A 128 -27.59 -6.27 -5.63
C SER A 128 -26.43 -7.24 -5.37
N LEU A 129 -25.38 -6.81 -4.65
CA LEU A 129 -24.26 -7.64 -4.22
C LEU A 129 -24.63 -8.45 -2.96
N SER A 130 -25.54 -9.40 -3.07
CA SER A 130 -25.99 -10.21 -1.95
C SER A 130 -24.98 -11.28 -1.53
N LEU A 131 -24.79 -11.45 -0.20
CA LEU A 131 -24.09 -12.61 0.37
C LEU A 131 -24.93 -13.91 0.38
N ASN A 132 -26.17 -13.82 -0.04
CA ASN A 132 -27.03 -14.99 -0.12
C ASN A 132 -26.43 -16.03 -1.08
N ASN A 133 -26.44 -17.30 -0.66
CA ASN A 133 -25.89 -18.41 -1.42
C ASN A 133 -24.37 -18.35 -1.67
N VAL A 134 -23.63 -17.50 -0.95
CA VAL A 134 -22.15 -17.48 -0.99
C VAL A 134 -21.62 -18.59 -0.10
N ASP A 135 -20.91 -19.55 -0.71
CA ASP A 135 -20.31 -20.71 -0.03
C ASP A 135 -18.96 -20.37 0.58
N ALA A 136 -18.16 -19.61 -0.15
CA ALA A 136 -16.80 -19.28 0.23
C ALA A 136 -16.36 -17.89 -0.23
N ILE A 137 -15.38 -17.34 0.47
CA ILE A 137 -14.65 -16.14 0.05
C ILE A 137 -13.17 -16.46 -0.03
N VAL A 138 -12.58 -16.18 -1.19
CA VAL A 138 -11.14 -16.26 -1.41
C VAL A 138 -10.54 -14.88 -1.17
N PHE A 139 -9.62 -14.79 -0.20
CA PHE A 139 -8.82 -13.59 0.05
C PHE A 139 -7.43 -13.80 -0.57
N ASP A 140 -7.18 -13.14 -1.68
CA ASP A 140 -5.86 -13.17 -2.30
C ASP A 140 -4.95 -12.11 -1.71
N GLU A 141 -3.66 -12.42 -1.65
CA GLU A 141 -2.60 -11.57 -1.12
C GLU A 141 -2.87 -11.04 0.30
N VAL A 142 -3.28 -11.93 1.23
CA VAL A 142 -3.67 -11.60 2.62
C VAL A 142 -2.56 -10.87 3.40
N HIS A 143 -1.30 -11.00 3.02
CA HIS A 143 -0.19 -10.26 3.65
C HIS A 143 -0.34 -8.73 3.52
N TYR A 144 -1.26 -8.24 2.68
CA TYR A 144 -1.69 -6.83 2.67
C TYR A 144 -2.30 -6.35 3.99
N ILE A 145 -2.67 -7.24 4.91
CA ILE A 145 -3.03 -6.87 6.29
C ILE A 145 -1.92 -6.06 6.99
N ASN A 146 -0.67 -6.20 6.53
CA ASN A 146 0.47 -5.41 7.00
C ASN A 146 0.57 -4.00 6.39
N ASN A 147 -0.22 -3.69 5.36
CA ASN A 147 -0.19 -2.38 4.73
C ASN A 147 -0.62 -1.30 5.73
N ILE A 148 0.17 -0.24 5.87
CA ILE A 148 -0.04 0.79 6.89
C ILE A 148 -1.38 1.53 6.67
N GLU A 149 -1.72 1.83 5.43
CA GLU A 149 -2.91 2.62 5.09
C GLU A 149 -4.18 1.77 4.97
N ARG A 150 -4.05 0.56 4.41
CA ARG A 150 -5.18 -0.25 3.97
C ARG A 150 -5.37 -1.57 4.73
N GLY A 151 -4.38 -1.99 5.52
CA GLY A 151 -4.39 -3.30 6.19
C GLY A 151 -5.59 -3.53 7.11
N LYS A 152 -6.13 -2.47 7.74
CA LYS A 152 -7.33 -2.52 8.59
C LYS A 152 -8.54 -3.14 7.87
N VAL A 153 -8.65 -2.97 6.56
CA VAL A 153 -9.78 -3.46 5.77
C VAL A 153 -9.87 -4.99 5.78
N TRP A 154 -8.73 -5.69 5.66
CA TRP A 154 -8.69 -7.16 5.73
C TRP A 154 -9.17 -7.70 7.06
N GLU A 155 -8.66 -7.10 8.14
CA GLU A 155 -9.03 -7.49 9.49
C GLU A 155 -10.51 -7.24 9.75
N GLN A 156 -11.04 -6.08 9.37
CA GLN A 156 -12.46 -5.75 9.49
C GLN A 156 -13.35 -6.73 8.70
N CYS A 157 -12.98 -7.08 7.48
CA CYS A 157 -13.71 -8.09 6.71
C CYS A 157 -13.76 -9.43 7.46
N LEU A 158 -12.61 -9.91 7.92
CA LEU A 158 -12.52 -11.19 8.61
C LEU A 158 -13.31 -11.21 9.92
N MET A 159 -13.34 -10.09 10.65
CA MET A 159 -14.15 -9.95 11.88
C MET A 159 -15.65 -10.02 11.61
N LEU A 160 -16.12 -9.39 10.52
CA LEU A 160 -17.55 -9.21 10.24
C LEU A 160 -18.17 -10.36 9.44
N LEU A 161 -17.38 -11.25 8.84
CA LEU A 161 -17.88 -12.38 8.08
C LEU A 161 -18.51 -13.44 8.98
N GLU A 162 -19.64 -13.97 8.55
CA GLU A 162 -20.33 -15.06 9.23
C GLU A 162 -19.49 -16.35 9.24
N PRO A 163 -19.47 -17.12 10.33
CA PRO A 163 -18.74 -18.40 10.41
C PRO A 163 -19.16 -19.45 9.38
N SER A 164 -20.39 -19.34 8.86
CA SER A 164 -20.94 -20.24 7.85
C SER A 164 -20.28 -20.15 6.48
N ILE A 165 -19.58 -19.04 6.19
CA ILE A 165 -18.87 -18.81 4.93
C ILE A 165 -17.45 -19.34 5.06
N SER A 166 -17.06 -20.28 4.19
CA SER A 166 -15.72 -20.84 4.16
C SER A 166 -14.68 -19.80 3.71
N LEU A 167 -13.51 -19.83 4.32
CA LEU A 167 -12.41 -18.91 4.01
C LEU A 167 -11.25 -19.65 3.34
N VAL A 168 -10.79 -19.12 2.21
CA VAL A 168 -9.54 -19.49 1.57
C VAL A 168 -8.64 -18.26 1.53
N LEU A 169 -7.59 -18.27 2.32
CA LEU A 169 -6.66 -17.16 2.46
C LEU A 169 -5.33 -17.52 1.78
N LEU A 170 -4.96 -16.74 0.79
CA LEU A 170 -3.73 -16.92 0.00
C LEU A 170 -2.75 -15.79 0.32
N SER A 171 -1.57 -16.13 0.78
CA SER A 171 -0.56 -15.18 1.22
C SER A 171 0.81 -15.47 0.62
N ALA A 172 1.61 -14.44 0.40
CA ALA A 172 3.05 -14.61 0.32
C ALA A 172 3.57 -15.18 1.64
N THR A 173 4.82 -15.61 1.65
CA THR A 173 5.45 -16.07 2.89
C THR A 173 5.49 -14.94 3.93
N ILE A 174 5.03 -15.22 5.13
CA ILE A 174 5.01 -14.33 6.29
C ILE A 174 5.69 -15.01 7.48
N SER A 175 6.23 -14.21 8.39
CA SER A 175 6.77 -14.73 9.65
C SER A 175 5.63 -15.03 10.62
N GLU A 176 5.73 -16.13 11.34
CA GLU A 176 4.79 -16.57 12.37
C GLU A 176 3.31 -16.61 11.91
N PRO A 177 2.98 -17.29 10.79
CA PRO A 177 1.61 -17.37 10.30
C PRO A 177 0.65 -18.08 11.27
N GLN A 178 1.17 -18.80 12.25
CA GLN A 178 0.42 -19.51 13.27
C GLN A 178 -0.44 -18.56 14.12
N ALA A 179 0.05 -17.35 14.40
CA ALA A 179 -0.70 -16.36 15.17
C ALA A 179 -1.97 -15.93 14.44
N LEU A 180 -1.85 -15.69 13.13
CA LEU A 180 -3.00 -15.33 12.27
C LEU A 180 -3.99 -16.51 12.16
N ALA A 181 -3.49 -17.72 11.93
CA ALA A 181 -4.33 -18.92 11.83
C ALA A 181 -5.06 -19.21 13.15
N LYS A 182 -4.39 -19.07 14.30
CA LYS A 182 -5.02 -19.23 15.62
C LYS A 182 -6.13 -18.22 15.84
N TRP A 183 -5.86 -16.94 15.60
CA TRP A 183 -6.87 -15.90 15.72
C TRP A 183 -8.11 -16.19 14.87
N LEU A 184 -7.93 -16.58 13.61
CA LEU A 184 -9.04 -16.90 12.70
C LEU A 184 -9.81 -18.14 13.17
N GLY A 185 -9.12 -19.17 13.66
CA GLY A 185 -9.75 -20.36 14.24
C GLY A 185 -10.61 -20.02 15.45
N ASP A 186 -10.08 -19.21 16.37
CA ASP A 186 -10.79 -18.74 17.56
C ASP A 186 -11.99 -17.86 17.18
N LEU A 187 -11.80 -16.95 16.21
CA LEU A 187 -12.85 -16.05 15.73
C LEU A 187 -14.02 -16.79 15.06
N LYS A 188 -13.71 -17.75 14.20
CA LYS A 188 -14.72 -18.47 13.40
C LYS A 188 -15.26 -19.72 14.09
N GLN A 189 -14.67 -20.16 15.19
CA GLN A 189 -15.00 -21.41 15.88
C GLN A 189 -14.97 -22.64 14.93
N VAL A 190 -14.17 -22.56 13.88
CA VAL A 190 -13.97 -23.60 12.87
C VAL A 190 -12.45 -23.75 12.63
N PRO A 191 -11.93 -24.97 12.47
CA PRO A 191 -10.51 -25.19 12.20
C PRO A 191 -9.99 -24.39 11.00
N ILE A 192 -8.81 -23.84 11.14
CA ILE A 192 -8.04 -23.23 10.04
C ILE A 192 -6.84 -24.12 9.74
N HIS A 193 -6.77 -24.64 8.52
CA HIS A 193 -5.60 -25.39 8.07
C HIS A 193 -4.52 -24.43 7.61
N LEU A 194 -3.46 -24.32 8.41
CA LEU A 194 -2.27 -23.57 8.02
C LEU A 194 -1.35 -24.45 7.19
N ILE A 195 -1.19 -24.08 5.93
CA ILE A 195 -0.35 -24.78 4.96
C ILE A 195 0.76 -23.85 4.51
N SER A 196 1.97 -24.09 4.98
CA SER A 196 3.11 -23.21 4.78
C SER A 196 4.21 -23.91 3.99
N THR A 197 4.71 -23.28 2.93
CA THR A 197 5.85 -23.80 2.18
C THR A 197 6.85 -22.70 1.85
N GLN A 198 8.12 -23.00 2.08
CA GLN A 198 9.25 -22.16 1.69
C GLN A 198 9.82 -22.57 0.33
N TYR A 199 9.33 -23.68 -0.22
CA TYR A 199 9.81 -24.21 -1.49
C TYR A 199 9.38 -23.31 -2.64
N ARG A 200 10.33 -22.99 -3.52
CA ARG A 200 10.11 -22.29 -4.77
C ARG A 200 10.36 -23.23 -5.93
N VAL A 201 9.37 -23.41 -6.78
CA VAL A 201 9.47 -24.33 -7.96
C VAL A 201 10.57 -23.90 -8.92
N ILE A 202 10.65 -22.61 -9.22
CA ILE A 202 11.70 -22.05 -10.08
C ILE A 202 12.70 -21.30 -9.18
N PRO A 203 13.91 -21.87 -8.96
CA PRO A 203 14.93 -21.23 -8.14
C PRO A 203 15.42 -19.94 -8.79
N LEU A 204 15.88 -19.00 -7.95
CA LEU A 204 16.41 -17.70 -8.41
C LEU A 204 17.91 -17.66 -8.28
N LYS A 205 18.55 -17.01 -9.24
CA LYS A 205 19.97 -16.66 -9.23
C LYS A 205 20.11 -15.15 -9.29
N HIS A 206 20.80 -14.59 -8.33
CA HIS A 206 20.98 -13.14 -8.24
C HIS A 206 22.41 -12.78 -8.62
N THR A 207 22.54 -11.81 -9.52
CA THR A 207 23.82 -11.39 -10.07
C THR A 207 24.02 -9.89 -10.04
N VAL A 208 25.25 -9.47 -10.04
CA VAL A 208 25.69 -8.08 -10.23
C VAL A 208 26.91 -8.08 -11.14
N GLY A 209 26.80 -7.41 -12.28
CA GLY A 209 27.79 -7.56 -13.33
C GLY A 209 27.93 -9.06 -13.73
N ASN A 210 29.15 -9.60 -13.61
CA ASN A 210 29.44 -11.01 -13.87
C ASN A 210 29.49 -11.87 -12.59
N GLU A 211 29.29 -11.28 -11.42
CA GLU A 211 29.37 -11.96 -10.13
C GLU A 211 27.99 -12.48 -9.71
N MET A 212 27.93 -13.72 -9.25
CA MET A 212 26.75 -14.27 -8.57
C MET A 212 26.81 -13.91 -7.09
N ILE A 213 25.81 -13.16 -6.63
CA ILE A 213 25.74 -12.69 -5.25
C ILE A 213 24.79 -13.51 -4.35
N MET A 214 23.84 -14.23 -4.95
CA MET A 214 23.03 -15.19 -4.23
C MET A 214 22.64 -16.35 -5.16
N ASP A 215 22.75 -17.58 -4.67
CA ASP A 215 22.49 -18.79 -5.44
C ASP A 215 21.04 -19.28 -5.33
N ALA A 216 20.73 -20.35 -6.04
CA ALA A 216 19.43 -21.02 -6.07
C ALA A 216 18.98 -21.61 -4.70
N LYS A 217 19.85 -21.66 -3.72
CA LYS A 217 19.58 -22.09 -2.34
C LYS A 217 19.49 -20.93 -1.35
N ASP A 218 19.30 -19.72 -1.86
CA ASP A 218 19.23 -18.48 -1.09
C ASP A 218 20.51 -18.19 -0.25
N ARG A 219 21.68 -18.72 -0.66
CA ARG A 219 22.95 -18.43 -0.01
C ARG A 219 23.57 -17.16 -0.59
N PHE A 220 23.77 -16.15 0.25
CA PHE A 220 24.39 -14.88 -0.11
C PHE A 220 25.92 -14.96 -0.07
N TYR A 221 26.60 -14.36 -1.06
CA TYR A 221 28.05 -14.33 -1.23
C TYR A 221 28.62 -12.91 -1.07
N PRO A 222 28.94 -12.47 0.17
CA PRO A 222 29.45 -11.12 0.42
C PRO A 222 30.71 -10.77 -0.38
N ASP A 223 31.63 -11.74 -0.52
CA ASP A 223 32.90 -11.53 -1.24
C ASP A 223 32.68 -11.26 -2.72
N ALA A 224 31.68 -11.86 -3.35
CA ALA A 224 31.35 -11.60 -4.74
C ALA A 224 30.87 -10.15 -4.92
N TYR A 225 30.00 -9.68 -4.02
CA TYR A 225 29.53 -8.30 -4.04
C TYR A 225 30.67 -7.30 -3.80
N ASN A 226 31.57 -7.58 -2.85
CA ASN A 226 32.75 -6.76 -2.57
C ASN A 226 33.71 -6.70 -3.77
N ARG A 227 33.99 -7.83 -4.43
CA ARG A 227 34.84 -7.84 -5.65
C ARG A 227 34.27 -6.93 -6.73
N TRP A 228 32.95 -7.00 -6.92
CA TRP A 228 32.26 -6.14 -7.87
C TRP A 228 32.34 -4.66 -7.47
N LEU A 229 32.11 -4.29 -6.20
CA LEU A 229 32.26 -2.92 -5.71
C LEU A 229 33.69 -2.37 -6.00
N LEU A 230 34.70 -3.14 -5.65
CA LEU A 230 36.09 -2.77 -5.91
C LEU A 230 36.38 -2.59 -7.42
N SER A 231 35.76 -3.42 -8.28
CA SER A 231 35.86 -3.26 -9.71
C SER A 231 35.26 -1.95 -10.21
N LEU A 232 34.08 -1.57 -9.66
CA LEU A 232 33.42 -0.30 -9.97
C LEU A 232 34.23 0.90 -9.50
N GLU A 233 34.85 0.86 -8.32
CA GLU A 233 35.70 1.92 -7.79
C GLU A 233 36.93 2.13 -8.69
N LYS A 234 37.58 1.05 -9.15
CA LYS A 234 38.69 1.14 -10.11
C LYS A 234 38.23 1.78 -11.42
N ILE A 235 37.08 1.43 -11.93
CA ILE A 235 36.48 2.03 -13.12
C ILE A 235 36.22 3.53 -12.91
N LYS A 236 35.55 3.89 -11.80
CA LYS A 236 35.26 5.30 -11.47
C LYS A 236 36.53 6.13 -11.34
N LYS A 237 37.54 5.59 -10.67
CA LYS A 237 38.86 6.26 -10.55
C LYS A 237 39.49 6.45 -11.91
N GLY A 238 39.52 5.42 -12.75
CA GLY A 238 40.09 5.54 -14.11
C GLY A 238 39.33 6.54 -14.99
N VAL A 239 38.01 6.70 -14.82
CA VAL A 239 37.20 7.72 -15.49
C VAL A 239 37.52 9.13 -14.95
N ALA A 240 37.68 9.27 -13.64
CA ALA A 240 38.02 10.55 -13.01
C ALA A 240 39.43 11.02 -13.46
N ASP A 241 40.40 10.13 -13.36
CA ASP A 241 41.79 10.40 -13.80
C ASP A 241 41.83 10.78 -15.29
N HIS A 242 41.02 10.12 -16.11
CA HIS A 242 40.87 10.43 -17.52
C HIS A 242 40.25 11.82 -17.78
N LYS A 243 39.18 12.17 -17.02
CA LYS A 243 38.55 13.49 -17.12
C LYS A 243 39.49 14.62 -16.71
N GLU A 244 40.31 14.39 -15.70
CA GLU A 244 41.33 15.34 -15.24
C GLU A 244 42.40 15.52 -16.29
N ALA A 245 42.96 14.45 -16.83
CA ALA A 245 43.94 14.49 -17.92
C ALA A 245 43.41 15.19 -19.19
N VAL A 246 42.12 15.06 -19.46
CA VAL A 246 41.45 15.77 -20.56
C VAL A 246 41.33 17.26 -20.30
N ARG A 247 40.94 17.61 -19.08
CA ARG A 247 40.79 19.00 -18.67
C ARG A 247 42.12 19.75 -18.76
N ASP A 248 43.18 19.05 -18.39
CA ASP A 248 44.55 19.61 -18.49
C ASP A 248 45.02 19.74 -19.94
N ARG A 249 44.71 18.77 -20.83
CA ARG A 249 45.01 18.89 -22.27
C ARG A 249 44.20 20.00 -22.95
N ARG A 250 42.89 20.19 -22.57
CA ARG A 250 42.10 21.32 -23.07
C ARG A 250 42.66 22.68 -22.60
N ARG A 251 43.16 22.75 -21.38
CA ARG A 251 43.83 23.95 -20.85
C ARG A 251 45.14 24.23 -21.59
N ALA A 252 45.78 23.18 -22.11
CA ALA A 252 46.99 23.26 -22.92
C ALA A 252 46.74 23.46 -24.43
N GLY A 253 45.46 23.67 -24.86
CA GLY A 253 45.14 24.04 -26.25
C GLY A 253 44.97 22.88 -27.24
N TYR A 254 44.86 21.62 -26.77
CA TYR A 254 44.68 20.46 -27.67
C TYR A 254 43.19 20.08 -27.80
N GLU A 255 42.66 20.03 -29.02
CA GLU A 255 41.35 19.45 -29.32
C GLU A 255 41.40 17.91 -29.33
N SER A 256 40.43 17.26 -28.73
CA SER A 256 40.35 15.80 -28.68
C SER A 256 38.94 15.30 -28.94
N THR A 257 38.79 14.70 -30.10
CA THR A 257 37.53 14.01 -30.54
C THR A 257 37.39 12.61 -29.98
N THR A 258 38.40 12.01 -29.38
CA THR A 258 38.43 10.63 -28.87
C THR A 258 37.78 10.47 -27.48
N LEU A 259 37.42 11.55 -26.85
CA LEU A 259 37.02 11.63 -25.45
C LEU A 259 35.52 11.37 -25.21
N ALA A 260 34.70 11.80 -26.16
CA ALA A 260 33.24 11.56 -26.07
C ALA A 260 32.85 10.06 -26.12
N LYS A 261 33.72 9.23 -26.74
CA LYS A 261 33.48 7.78 -26.83
C LYS A 261 33.80 7.02 -25.55
N LYS A 262 34.79 7.43 -24.74
CA LYS A 262 35.14 6.75 -23.48
C LYS A 262 34.15 7.06 -22.35
N ASP A 263 33.68 8.31 -22.22
CA ASP A 263 32.67 8.68 -21.21
C ASP A 263 31.31 8.00 -21.45
N ARG A 264 30.94 7.77 -22.71
CA ARG A 264 29.71 7.01 -23.07
C ARG A 264 29.78 5.56 -22.60
N LYS A 265 30.96 4.91 -22.62
CA LYS A 265 31.14 3.49 -22.26
C LYS A 265 30.78 3.17 -20.79
N TYR A 266 30.79 4.17 -19.91
CA TYR A 266 30.49 4.00 -18.47
C TYR A 266 29.19 4.65 -18.06
N SER A 267 28.39 5.15 -19.00
CA SER A 267 27.05 5.65 -18.68
C SER A 267 26.10 4.49 -18.38
N PHE A 268 25.14 4.72 -17.47
CA PHE A 268 24.10 3.73 -17.17
C PHE A 268 23.35 3.26 -18.43
N VAL A 269 23.04 4.18 -19.34
CA VAL A 269 22.36 3.87 -20.61
C VAL A 269 23.17 2.88 -21.46
N HIS A 270 24.48 3.03 -21.51
CA HIS A 270 25.36 2.09 -22.26
C HIS A 270 25.34 0.70 -21.60
N GLN A 271 25.45 0.63 -20.25
CA GLN A 271 25.38 -0.63 -19.51
C GLN A 271 24.01 -1.29 -19.65
N LEU A 272 22.94 -0.51 -19.64
CA LEU A 272 21.58 -1.00 -19.88
C LEU A 272 21.47 -1.65 -21.27
N ASN A 273 21.92 -0.96 -22.33
CA ASN A 273 21.86 -1.51 -23.69
C ASN A 273 22.75 -2.74 -23.86
N GLN A 274 23.94 -2.77 -23.25
CA GLN A 274 24.77 -3.98 -23.23
C GLN A 274 24.10 -5.15 -22.53
N THR A 275 23.46 -4.89 -21.39
CA THR A 275 22.72 -5.91 -20.63
C THR A 275 21.55 -6.43 -21.45
N VAL A 276 20.76 -5.56 -22.06
CA VAL A 276 19.60 -5.92 -22.91
C VAL A 276 20.05 -6.80 -24.09
N ASN A 277 21.10 -6.39 -24.81
CA ASN A 277 21.63 -7.16 -25.93
C ASN A 277 22.15 -8.54 -25.49
N SER A 278 22.86 -8.62 -24.36
CA SER A 278 23.32 -9.89 -23.79
C SER A 278 22.16 -10.80 -23.37
N LEU A 279 21.06 -10.25 -22.85
CA LEU A 279 19.87 -11.01 -22.50
C LEU A 279 19.17 -11.56 -23.75
N ASP A 280 19.08 -10.77 -24.80
CA ASP A 280 18.50 -11.19 -26.09
C ASP A 280 19.32 -12.32 -26.73
N GLU A 281 20.63 -12.12 -26.87
CA GLU A 281 21.55 -13.13 -27.41
C GLU A 281 21.51 -14.46 -26.66
N LYS A 282 21.36 -14.41 -25.33
CA LYS A 282 21.30 -15.60 -24.46
C LYS A 282 19.90 -16.19 -24.34
N GLY A 283 18.89 -15.61 -24.99
CA GLY A 283 17.50 -16.03 -24.88
C GLY A 283 16.93 -15.88 -23.46
N LEU A 284 17.34 -14.85 -22.71
CA LEU A 284 16.92 -14.57 -21.32
C LEU A 284 15.81 -13.52 -21.22
N LEU A 285 15.21 -13.17 -22.34
CA LEU A 285 13.98 -12.35 -22.38
C LEU A 285 12.72 -13.24 -22.29
N PRO A 286 11.55 -12.74 -21.85
CA PRO A 286 11.30 -11.36 -21.49
C PRO A 286 11.89 -10.97 -20.14
N ALA A 287 12.21 -9.69 -20.00
CA ALA A 287 12.75 -9.11 -18.80
C ALA A 287 11.87 -7.97 -18.25
N LEU A 288 11.80 -7.89 -16.93
CA LEU A 288 11.14 -6.81 -16.20
C LEU A 288 12.18 -5.97 -15.48
N VAL A 289 12.22 -4.68 -15.78
CA VAL A 289 13.15 -3.73 -15.17
C VAL A 289 12.42 -2.88 -14.14
N PHE A 290 12.73 -3.05 -12.87
CA PHE A 290 12.19 -2.23 -11.80
C PHE A 290 12.94 -0.91 -11.69
N VAL A 291 12.19 0.16 -11.91
CA VAL A 291 12.67 1.54 -11.83
C VAL A 291 11.79 2.28 -10.81
N LEU A 292 12.34 2.63 -9.66
CA LEU A 292 11.59 3.22 -8.55
C LEU A 292 11.34 4.74 -8.74
N SER A 293 11.16 5.17 -9.99
CA SER A 293 10.85 6.54 -10.40
C SER A 293 10.06 6.54 -11.71
N ARG A 294 8.90 7.17 -11.74
CA ARG A 294 8.04 7.26 -12.94
C ARG A 294 8.80 7.90 -14.12
N LYS A 295 9.45 9.04 -13.87
CA LYS A 295 10.21 9.77 -14.90
C LYS A 295 11.32 8.92 -15.51
N LYS A 296 12.15 8.30 -14.67
CA LYS A 296 13.23 7.41 -15.14
C LYS A 296 12.69 6.16 -15.87
N CYS A 297 11.49 5.69 -15.51
CA CYS A 297 10.85 4.57 -16.18
C CYS A 297 10.66 4.86 -17.68
N CYS A 298 10.13 6.03 -18.02
CA CYS A 298 9.98 6.48 -19.41
C CYS A 298 11.34 6.78 -20.07
N GLU A 299 12.26 7.44 -19.36
CA GLU A 299 13.59 7.79 -19.87
C GLU A 299 14.41 6.55 -20.25
N TYR A 300 14.40 5.52 -19.40
CA TYR A 300 15.15 4.28 -19.64
C TYR A 300 14.54 3.44 -20.76
N ALA A 301 13.18 3.37 -20.81
CA ALA A 301 12.50 2.75 -21.94
C ALA A 301 12.84 3.44 -23.27
N ALA A 302 12.95 4.78 -23.26
CA ALA A 302 13.33 5.56 -24.42
C ALA A 302 14.80 5.35 -24.84
N ALA A 303 15.66 5.04 -23.89
CA ALA A 303 17.09 4.87 -24.10
C ALA A 303 17.48 3.50 -24.71
N VAL A 304 16.53 2.56 -24.83
CA VAL A 304 16.78 1.25 -25.48
C VAL A 304 16.91 1.44 -26.99
N GLU A 305 18.07 1.07 -27.53
CA GLU A 305 18.41 1.26 -28.95
C GLU A 305 17.91 0.11 -29.82
N SER A 306 18.05 -1.13 -29.34
CA SER A 306 17.77 -2.35 -30.11
C SER A 306 16.28 -2.61 -30.29
N SER A 307 15.88 -3.17 -31.44
CA SER A 307 14.57 -3.78 -31.64
C SER A 307 14.65 -5.24 -31.20
N LEU A 308 13.73 -5.65 -30.33
CA LEU A 308 13.68 -6.98 -29.71
C LEU A 308 12.61 -7.90 -30.33
N ILE A 309 11.92 -7.42 -31.37
CA ILE A 309 10.81 -8.10 -32.03
C ILE A 309 10.91 -8.01 -33.54
N THR A 310 10.14 -8.86 -34.23
CA THR A 310 10.11 -8.92 -35.69
C THR A 310 9.14 -7.90 -36.30
N SER A 311 9.26 -7.63 -37.60
CA SER A 311 8.31 -6.77 -38.32
C SER A 311 6.87 -7.33 -38.31
N SER A 312 6.70 -8.66 -38.24
CA SER A 312 5.40 -9.30 -38.09
C SER A 312 4.78 -9.00 -36.72
N ASP A 313 5.60 -9.01 -35.66
CA ASP A 313 5.14 -8.65 -34.31
C ASP A 313 4.69 -7.20 -34.25
N VAL A 314 5.42 -6.28 -34.90
CA VAL A 314 5.05 -4.87 -35.00
C VAL A 314 3.68 -4.69 -35.64
N ALA A 315 3.40 -5.42 -36.75
CA ALA A 315 2.10 -5.39 -37.41
C ALA A 315 0.98 -5.90 -36.48
N SER A 316 1.25 -6.97 -35.74
CA SER A 316 0.32 -7.55 -34.75
C SER A 316 0.03 -6.58 -33.61
N ILE A 317 1.08 -5.92 -33.08
CA ILE A 317 0.92 -4.89 -32.03
C ILE A 317 0.03 -3.74 -32.52
N ARG A 318 0.31 -3.19 -33.70
CA ARG A 318 -0.52 -2.12 -34.29
C ARG A 318 -1.97 -2.53 -34.45
N HIS A 319 -2.21 -3.76 -34.90
CA HIS A 319 -3.57 -4.30 -35.05
C HIS A 319 -4.29 -4.41 -33.68
N ILE A 320 -3.64 -5.01 -32.70
CA ILE A 320 -4.18 -5.18 -31.34
C ILE A 320 -4.50 -3.83 -30.69
N VAL A 321 -3.54 -2.89 -30.75
CA VAL A 321 -3.72 -1.54 -30.18
C VAL A 321 -4.89 -0.83 -30.86
N LYS A 322 -4.96 -0.82 -32.20
CA LYS A 322 -6.04 -0.20 -32.95
C LYS A 322 -7.39 -0.86 -32.64
N PHE A 323 -7.44 -2.19 -32.52
CA PHE A 323 -8.65 -2.91 -32.15
C PHE A 323 -9.18 -2.48 -30.78
N HIS A 324 -8.32 -2.37 -29.78
CA HIS A 324 -8.73 -2.00 -28.44
C HIS A 324 -9.03 -0.49 -28.30
N LEU A 325 -8.35 0.37 -29.06
CA LEU A 325 -8.52 1.82 -28.96
C LEU A 325 -9.60 2.39 -29.87
N HIS A 326 -10.21 1.61 -30.78
CA HIS A 326 -11.22 2.16 -31.71
C HIS A 326 -12.39 2.87 -31.02
N ARG A 327 -12.66 2.56 -29.74
CA ARG A 327 -13.69 3.21 -28.92
C ARG A 327 -13.19 4.40 -28.13
N PHE A 328 -11.89 4.61 -28.10
CA PHE A 328 -11.22 5.68 -27.38
C PHE A 328 -10.34 6.51 -28.30
N PRO A 329 -10.90 7.06 -29.39
CA PRO A 329 -10.10 7.76 -30.41
C PRO A 329 -9.34 8.96 -29.84
N GLU A 330 -9.83 9.55 -28.77
CA GLU A 330 -9.19 10.67 -28.07
C GLU A 330 -7.83 10.29 -27.48
N LEU A 331 -7.63 9.01 -27.09
CA LEU A 331 -6.36 8.55 -26.55
C LEU A 331 -5.24 8.52 -27.59
N GLU A 332 -5.57 8.31 -28.87
CA GLU A 332 -4.60 8.33 -29.96
C GLU A 332 -3.96 9.70 -30.18
N THR A 333 -4.59 10.77 -29.69
CA THR A 333 -4.05 12.14 -29.76
C THR A 333 -3.11 12.48 -28.59
N SER A 334 -3.02 11.63 -27.58
CA SER A 334 -2.22 11.87 -26.39
C SER A 334 -0.73 11.70 -26.64
N THR A 335 0.09 12.52 -25.99
CA THR A 335 1.55 12.37 -26.00
C THR A 335 1.98 11.00 -25.48
N GLN A 336 1.33 10.50 -24.43
CA GLN A 336 1.62 9.18 -23.85
C GLN A 336 1.38 8.06 -24.86
N TYR A 337 0.35 8.12 -25.68
CA TYR A 337 0.10 7.15 -26.73
C TYR A 337 1.26 7.09 -27.74
N HIS A 338 1.68 8.25 -28.25
CA HIS A 338 2.76 8.30 -29.24
C HIS A 338 4.11 7.84 -28.67
N GLU A 339 4.42 8.24 -27.43
CA GLU A 339 5.62 7.78 -26.73
C GLU A 339 5.58 6.26 -26.52
N LEU A 340 4.47 5.72 -26.07
CA LEU A 340 4.31 4.29 -25.84
C LEU A 340 4.40 3.49 -27.16
N MET A 341 3.70 3.92 -28.21
CA MET A 341 3.73 3.24 -29.51
C MET A 341 5.13 3.17 -30.09
N GLY A 342 5.90 4.24 -30.02
CA GLY A 342 7.29 4.26 -30.48
C GLY A 342 8.21 3.26 -29.75
N ARG A 343 7.85 2.84 -28.53
CA ARG A 343 8.56 1.81 -27.76
C ARG A 343 8.00 0.40 -28.04
N LEU A 344 6.69 0.27 -28.11
CA LEU A 344 6.02 -1.01 -28.41
C LEU A 344 6.52 -1.60 -29.74
N GLU A 345 6.77 -0.76 -30.74
CA GLU A 345 7.32 -1.20 -32.04
C GLU A 345 8.75 -1.75 -31.96
N LYS A 346 9.44 -1.57 -30.84
CA LYS A 346 10.72 -2.22 -30.53
C LYS A 346 10.59 -3.41 -29.59
N GLY A 347 9.37 -3.76 -29.14
CA GLY A 347 9.15 -4.78 -28.12
C GLY A 347 9.47 -4.30 -26.70
N VAL A 348 9.49 -2.99 -26.49
CA VAL A 348 9.79 -2.32 -25.22
C VAL A 348 8.55 -1.58 -24.75
N ALA A 349 8.30 -1.55 -23.44
CA ALA A 349 7.24 -0.76 -22.87
C ALA A 349 7.60 -0.20 -21.49
N PHE A 350 6.78 0.69 -21.00
CA PHE A 350 6.85 1.20 -19.63
C PHE A 350 5.46 1.14 -18.98
N HIS A 351 5.44 0.96 -17.65
CA HIS A 351 4.22 0.80 -16.87
C HIS A 351 4.38 1.47 -15.49
N HIS A 352 3.62 2.51 -15.23
CA HIS A 352 3.60 3.23 -13.95
C HIS A 352 2.24 3.90 -13.71
N SER A 353 2.01 4.37 -12.50
CA SER A 353 0.72 4.94 -12.08
C SER A 353 0.30 6.20 -12.85
N GLY A 354 1.22 6.93 -13.46
CA GLY A 354 0.93 8.12 -14.28
C GLY A 354 0.51 7.82 -15.72
N LEU A 355 0.62 6.57 -16.18
CA LEU A 355 0.15 6.17 -17.51
C LEU A 355 -1.39 6.09 -17.52
N LEU A 356 -2.00 6.48 -18.64
CA LEU A 356 -3.44 6.36 -18.87
C LEU A 356 -3.91 4.92 -18.59
N PRO A 357 -5.02 4.70 -17.83
CA PRO A 357 -5.47 3.37 -17.42
C PRO A 357 -5.63 2.39 -18.57
N ILE A 358 -6.26 2.81 -19.67
CA ILE A 358 -6.44 1.98 -20.87
C ILE A 358 -5.09 1.62 -21.52
N LEU A 359 -4.13 2.55 -21.55
CA LEU A 359 -2.80 2.26 -22.09
C LEU A 359 -2.02 1.30 -21.18
N LYS A 360 -2.21 1.36 -19.86
CA LYS A 360 -1.66 0.34 -18.94
C LYS A 360 -2.20 -1.05 -19.26
N GLU A 361 -3.49 -1.17 -19.45
CA GLU A 361 -4.13 -2.46 -19.80
C GLU A 361 -3.64 -2.98 -21.16
N ILE A 362 -3.41 -2.09 -22.14
CA ILE A 362 -2.79 -2.48 -23.43
C ILE A 362 -1.39 -3.06 -23.21
N VAL A 363 -0.56 -2.41 -22.38
CA VAL A 363 0.77 -2.93 -22.04
C VAL A 363 0.67 -4.30 -21.39
N GLU A 364 -0.25 -4.49 -20.46
CA GLU A 364 -0.51 -5.75 -19.77
C GLU A 364 -0.93 -6.86 -20.75
N ILE A 365 -1.87 -6.57 -21.64
CA ILE A 365 -2.35 -7.51 -22.67
C ILE A 365 -1.21 -7.90 -23.61
N LEU A 366 -0.45 -6.94 -24.14
CA LEU A 366 0.65 -7.19 -25.07
C LEU A 366 1.81 -7.95 -24.39
N PHE A 367 2.07 -7.66 -23.12
CA PHE A 367 3.07 -8.37 -22.33
C PHE A 367 2.66 -9.82 -22.06
N GLY A 368 1.40 -10.04 -21.67
CA GLY A 368 0.83 -11.38 -21.47
C GLY A 368 0.86 -12.23 -22.75
N ARG A 369 0.66 -11.62 -23.91
CA ARG A 369 0.75 -12.26 -25.23
C ARG A 369 2.20 -12.44 -25.75
N GLY A 370 3.20 -11.93 -25.04
CA GLY A 370 4.62 -12.09 -25.35
C GLY A 370 5.19 -11.15 -26.41
N PHE A 371 4.45 -10.10 -26.80
CA PHE A 371 4.92 -9.08 -27.75
C PHE A 371 5.92 -8.11 -27.11
N ILE A 372 5.80 -7.86 -25.78
CA ILE A 372 6.76 -7.02 -25.06
C ILE A 372 7.86 -7.93 -24.49
N LYS A 373 9.10 -7.66 -24.89
CA LYS A 373 10.29 -8.40 -24.44
C LYS A 373 11.00 -7.72 -23.27
N LEU A 374 10.83 -6.40 -23.15
CA LEU A 374 11.45 -5.61 -22.10
C LEU A 374 10.45 -4.60 -21.55
N LEU A 375 10.12 -4.73 -20.28
CA LEU A 375 9.14 -3.87 -19.60
C LEU A 375 9.82 -3.11 -18.45
N PHE A 376 9.76 -1.78 -18.51
CA PHE A 376 10.19 -0.90 -17.42
C PHE A 376 8.98 -0.60 -16.53
N ALA A 377 9.06 -0.88 -15.24
CA ALA A 377 7.93 -0.69 -14.35
C ALA A 377 8.32 -0.19 -12.97
N THR A 378 7.39 0.52 -12.33
CA THR A 378 7.48 0.84 -10.90
C THR A 378 7.03 -0.35 -10.05
N GLU A 379 7.23 -0.28 -8.73
CA GLU A 379 6.92 -1.40 -7.81
C GLU A 379 5.45 -1.87 -7.88
N THR A 380 4.52 -0.97 -8.21
CA THR A 380 3.09 -1.29 -8.32
C THR A 380 2.79 -2.42 -9.32
N PHE A 381 3.64 -2.59 -10.31
CA PHE A 381 3.54 -3.72 -11.24
C PHE A 381 3.85 -5.06 -10.57
N ALA A 382 4.78 -5.09 -9.63
CA ALA A 382 5.15 -6.33 -8.92
C ALA A 382 4.00 -6.90 -8.09
N VAL A 383 3.19 -5.99 -7.55
CA VAL A 383 2.04 -6.34 -6.72
C VAL A 383 0.79 -6.60 -7.57
N GLY A 384 0.61 -5.80 -8.63
CA GLY A 384 -0.65 -5.68 -9.33
C GLY A 384 -0.91 -6.68 -10.44
N ILE A 385 0.09 -7.43 -10.88
CA ILE A 385 -0.07 -8.26 -12.07
C ILE A 385 0.68 -9.58 -11.90
N ASN A 386 -0.01 -10.68 -12.16
CA ASN A 386 0.59 -12.01 -12.10
C ASN A 386 1.21 -12.38 -13.47
N MET A 387 2.24 -11.65 -13.88
CA MET A 387 2.95 -11.88 -15.13
C MET A 387 4.43 -12.18 -14.87
N PRO A 388 4.81 -13.44 -14.65
CA PRO A 388 6.19 -13.81 -14.41
C PRO A 388 7.04 -13.64 -15.68
N THR A 389 8.27 -13.20 -15.49
CA THR A 389 9.28 -13.01 -16.55
C THR A 389 10.40 -14.00 -16.40
N LYS A 390 11.26 -14.13 -17.41
CA LYS A 390 12.47 -14.94 -17.25
C LYS A 390 13.51 -14.24 -16.40
N THR A 391 13.67 -12.93 -16.61
CA THR A 391 14.66 -12.09 -15.93
C THR A 391 14.01 -10.88 -15.26
N VAL A 392 14.50 -10.52 -14.08
CA VAL A 392 14.18 -9.28 -13.36
C VAL A 392 15.45 -8.45 -13.20
N ILE A 393 15.37 -7.15 -13.46
CA ILE A 393 16.49 -6.21 -13.29
C ILE A 393 16.08 -5.13 -12.29
N PHE A 394 16.91 -4.87 -11.29
CA PHE A 394 16.76 -3.72 -10.39
C PHE A 394 17.74 -2.63 -10.75
N THR A 395 17.25 -1.42 -10.99
CA THR A 395 18.11 -0.23 -11.22
C THR A 395 18.43 0.51 -9.93
N SER A 396 17.67 0.26 -8.88
CA SER A 396 17.89 0.80 -7.53
C SER A 396 17.23 -0.08 -6.50
N PHE A 397 17.77 -0.12 -5.28
CA PHE A 397 17.12 -0.69 -4.11
C PHE A 397 16.56 0.38 -3.18
N MET A 398 16.72 1.66 -3.52
CA MET A 398 16.25 2.80 -2.75
C MET A 398 14.91 3.32 -3.31
N LYS A 399 13.91 3.44 -2.46
CA LYS A 399 12.59 4.01 -2.83
C LYS A 399 12.21 5.16 -1.91
N HIS A 400 11.35 6.04 -2.41
CA HIS A 400 10.69 7.08 -1.61
C HIS A 400 9.41 6.52 -0.99
N ASP A 401 9.20 6.70 0.31
CA ASP A 401 8.04 6.17 1.05
C ASP A 401 7.04 7.25 1.49
N GLY A 402 7.16 8.45 0.92
CA GLY A 402 6.37 9.62 1.31
C GLY A 402 7.07 10.53 2.33
N GLN A 403 7.95 9.98 3.17
CA GLN A 403 8.72 10.73 4.17
C GLN A 403 10.20 10.91 3.76
N GLY A 404 10.74 9.97 3.01
CA GLY A 404 12.14 10.01 2.59
C GLY A 404 12.57 8.83 1.74
N MET A 405 13.88 8.80 1.41
CA MET A 405 14.47 7.68 0.69
C MET A 405 14.84 6.57 1.68
N ARG A 406 14.32 5.37 1.45
CA ARG A 406 14.68 4.16 2.20
C ARG A 406 15.00 2.98 1.30
N MET A 407 15.72 2.02 1.84
CA MET A 407 15.95 0.76 1.16
C MET A 407 14.68 -0.09 1.10
N LEU A 408 14.56 -0.92 0.06
CA LEU A 408 13.51 -1.94 -0.02
C LEU A 408 13.58 -2.87 1.20
N ARG A 409 12.44 -3.21 1.75
CA ARG A 409 12.34 -4.24 2.78
C ARG A 409 12.56 -5.63 2.17
N PRO A 410 12.93 -6.64 2.98
CA PRO A 410 13.10 -8.01 2.50
C PRO A 410 11.87 -8.58 1.80
N ASP A 411 10.67 -8.28 2.30
CA ASP A 411 9.40 -8.68 1.72
C ASP A 411 9.16 -8.04 0.34
N GLU A 412 9.39 -6.72 0.21
CA GLU A 412 9.28 -5.99 -1.04
C GLU A 412 10.26 -6.55 -2.09
N TYR A 413 11.53 -6.72 -1.71
CA TYR A 413 12.54 -7.30 -2.58
C TYR A 413 12.17 -8.70 -3.06
N THR A 414 11.78 -9.57 -2.13
CA THR A 414 11.40 -10.96 -2.44
C THR A 414 10.19 -11.04 -3.38
N GLN A 415 9.20 -10.16 -3.19
CA GLN A 415 8.03 -10.09 -4.06
C GLN A 415 8.38 -9.64 -5.47
N MET A 416 9.23 -8.62 -5.60
CA MET A 416 9.69 -8.10 -6.89
C MET A 416 10.62 -9.09 -7.60
N ALA A 417 11.65 -9.60 -6.92
CA ALA A 417 12.56 -10.61 -7.44
C ALA A 417 11.82 -11.91 -7.81
N GLY A 418 10.76 -12.20 -7.05
CA GLY A 418 9.88 -13.35 -7.27
C GLY A 418 9.14 -13.34 -8.59
N ARG A 419 9.17 -12.27 -9.37
CA ARG A 419 8.66 -12.24 -10.75
C ARG A 419 9.58 -12.91 -11.75
N ALA A 420 10.84 -13.21 -11.40
CA ALA A 420 11.76 -13.96 -12.26
C ALA A 420 11.45 -15.47 -12.24
N GLY A 421 11.55 -16.13 -13.40
CA GLY A 421 11.33 -17.57 -13.56
C GLY A 421 9.84 -17.93 -13.75
N ARG A 422 9.52 -18.46 -14.94
CA ARG A 422 8.16 -18.84 -15.34
C ARG A 422 7.97 -20.34 -15.11
N ARG A 423 7.00 -20.71 -14.28
CA ARG A 423 6.64 -22.12 -14.02
C ARG A 423 6.26 -22.82 -15.34
N GLY A 424 6.79 -24.02 -15.56
CA GLY A 424 6.54 -24.82 -16.77
C GLY A 424 7.29 -24.36 -18.02
N LYS A 425 8.05 -23.25 -17.97
CA LYS A 425 8.82 -22.71 -19.10
C LYS A 425 10.30 -22.55 -18.82
N ASP A 426 10.66 -22.18 -17.59
CA ASP A 426 12.03 -21.89 -17.19
C ASP A 426 12.48 -22.87 -16.10
N THR A 427 13.75 -23.23 -16.08
CA THR A 427 14.37 -24.05 -15.02
C THR A 427 14.97 -23.19 -13.91
N GLU A 428 15.28 -21.94 -14.20
CA GLU A 428 15.89 -20.96 -13.30
C GLU A 428 15.42 -19.56 -13.67
N GLY A 429 15.23 -18.69 -12.67
CA GLY A 429 14.95 -17.27 -12.86
C GLY A 429 16.21 -16.43 -12.56
N LEU A 430 16.46 -15.42 -13.39
CA LEU A 430 17.60 -14.53 -13.24
C LEU A 430 17.19 -13.19 -12.64
N VAL A 431 17.92 -12.75 -11.61
CA VAL A 431 17.75 -11.42 -11.00
C VAL A 431 19.07 -10.66 -11.14
N ILE A 432 19.04 -9.49 -11.72
CA ILE A 432 20.23 -8.66 -11.98
C ILE A 432 20.10 -7.33 -11.22
N TYR A 433 21.15 -6.96 -10.50
CA TYR A 433 21.28 -5.61 -9.97
C TYR A 433 22.16 -4.78 -10.93
N LEU A 434 21.56 -3.78 -11.55
CA LEU A 434 22.18 -2.84 -12.48
C LEU A 434 21.95 -1.40 -11.97
N PRO A 435 22.76 -0.91 -11.02
CA PRO A 435 22.49 0.37 -10.37
C PRO A 435 22.66 1.56 -11.32
N ASP A 436 21.68 2.46 -11.30
CA ASP A 436 21.68 3.73 -12.04
C ASP A 436 22.39 4.88 -11.31
N ARG A 437 22.79 4.62 -10.06
CA ARG A 437 23.51 5.54 -9.15
C ARG A 437 24.59 4.77 -8.40
N ASP A 438 25.12 5.35 -7.35
CA ASP A 438 26.03 4.64 -6.46
C ASP A 438 25.33 3.40 -5.87
N PRO A 439 26.00 2.24 -5.91
CA PRO A 439 25.43 1.00 -5.40
C PRO A 439 25.22 1.08 -3.90
N SER A 440 24.22 0.35 -3.43
CA SER A 440 23.91 0.25 -2.01
C SER A 440 25.04 -0.44 -1.23
N PRO A 441 25.28 -0.10 0.04
CA PRO A 441 26.30 -0.73 0.88
C PRO A 441 26.05 -2.23 1.05
N LEU A 442 27.12 -3.04 1.13
CA LEU A 442 27.04 -4.49 1.27
C LEU A 442 26.12 -4.93 2.42
N GLY A 443 26.29 -4.34 3.61
CA GLY A 443 25.51 -4.72 4.79
C GLY A 443 24.02 -4.49 4.63
N ASP A 444 23.63 -3.45 3.89
CA ASP A 444 22.23 -3.15 3.61
C ASP A 444 21.66 -4.13 2.57
N VAL A 445 22.42 -4.42 1.51
CA VAL A 445 22.02 -5.40 0.49
C VAL A 445 21.89 -6.79 1.10
N GLN A 446 22.83 -7.19 1.94
CA GLN A 446 22.75 -8.49 2.64
C GLN A 446 21.52 -8.56 3.53
N ARG A 447 21.24 -7.54 4.35
CA ARG A 447 20.04 -7.48 5.21
C ARG A 447 18.75 -7.51 4.39
N MET A 448 18.69 -6.82 3.27
CA MET A 448 17.53 -6.84 2.37
C MET A 448 17.32 -8.22 1.74
N MET A 449 18.38 -8.85 1.24
CA MET A 449 18.26 -10.12 0.51
C MET A 449 18.08 -11.33 1.43
N THR A 450 18.66 -11.32 2.63
CA THR A 450 18.66 -12.44 3.60
C THR A 450 17.81 -12.16 4.84
N GLY A 451 17.23 -10.98 4.96
CA GLY A 451 16.42 -10.57 6.10
C GLY A 451 15.17 -11.43 6.27
N GLY A 452 14.73 -11.56 7.52
CA GLY A 452 13.50 -12.27 7.87
C GLY A 452 12.27 -11.59 7.26
N GLN A 453 11.25 -12.40 7.03
CA GLN A 453 9.97 -11.93 6.52
C GLN A 453 9.25 -11.11 7.59
N GLN A 454 8.39 -10.19 7.16
CA GLN A 454 7.59 -9.40 8.07
C GLN A 454 6.65 -10.30 8.89
N LYS A 455 6.61 -10.04 10.19
CA LYS A 455 5.57 -10.59 11.07
C LYS A 455 4.24 -9.94 10.71
N VAL A 456 3.17 -10.71 10.72
CA VAL A 456 1.82 -10.16 10.55
C VAL A 456 1.51 -9.30 11.77
N SER A 457 1.15 -8.05 11.51
CA SER A 457 0.75 -7.09 12.55
C SER A 457 -0.57 -6.46 12.17
N SER A 458 -1.47 -6.37 13.12
CA SER A 458 -2.72 -5.62 12.93
C SER A 458 -2.43 -4.16 12.59
N ARG A 459 -3.22 -3.62 11.69
CA ARG A 459 -3.28 -2.20 11.33
C ARG A 459 -4.63 -1.60 11.69
N LEU A 460 -5.39 -2.32 12.52
CA LEU A 460 -6.70 -1.88 12.95
C LEU A 460 -6.58 -0.57 13.72
N ASP A 461 -7.39 0.38 13.31
CA ASP A 461 -7.53 1.70 13.87
C ASP A 461 -8.97 1.83 14.38
N PHE A 462 -9.12 2.35 15.58
CA PHE A 462 -10.39 2.47 16.26
C PHE A 462 -10.79 3.95 16.48
N GLY A 463 -10.34 4.81 15.59
CA GLY A 463 -10.69 6.22 15.59
C GLY A 463 -12.19 6.46 15.31
N TYR A 464 -12.53 7.71 15.08
CA TYR A 464 -13.92 8.13 14.88
C TYR A 464 -14.65 7.42 13.73
N GLU A 465 -13.93 7.03 12.65
CA GLU A 465 -14.54 6.31 11.52
C GLU A 465 -15.06 4.93 11.95
N PHE A 466 -14.26 4.19 12.72
CA PHE A 466 -14.65 2.89 13.23
C PHE A 466 -15.87 3.00 14.15
N VAL A 467 -15.83 3.96 15.09
CA VAL A 467 -16.94 4.20 16.03
C VAL A 467 -18.22 4.58 15.29
N LEU A 468 -18.16 5.48 14.31
CA LEU A 468 -19.33 5.85 13.51
C LEU A 468 -19.95 4.65 12.78
N ARG A 469 -19.11 3.85 12.12
CA ARG A 469 -19.58 2.67 11.36
C ARG A 469 -20.23 1.62 12.25
N THR A 470 -19.66 1.37 13.41
CA THR A 470 -20.17 0.37 14.38
C THR A 470 -21.38 0.87 15.16
N TYR A 471 -21.41 2.15 15.53
CA TYR A 471 -22.54 2.73 16.26
C TYR A 471 -23.88 2.62 15.53
N TYR A 472 -23.87 2.81 14.20
CA TYR A 472 -25.06 2.71 13.37
C TYR A 472 -25.32 1.30 12.82
N GLY A 473 -24.48 0.32 13.15
CA GLY A 473 -24.63 -1.08 12.73
C GLY A 473 -25.39 -1.92 13.77
N LYS A 474 -26.24 -2.84 13.28
CA LYS A 474 -26.90 -3.81 14.14
C LYS A 474 -25.90 -4.85 14.66
N ASP A 475 -25.98 -5.17 15.94
CA ASP A 475 -25.13 -6.17 16.60
C ASP A 475 -23.63 -5.84 16.51
N MET A 476 -23.29 -4.55 16.36
CA MET A 476 -21.93 -4.03 16.26
C MET A 476 -21.55 -3.20 17.48
N ASP A 477 -21.55 -3.81 18.67
CA ASP A 477 -20.94 -3.15 19.82
C ASP A 477 -19.40 -3.08 19.62
N TRP A 478 -18.84 -1.89 19.69
CA TRP A 478 -17.41 -1.71 19.45
C TRP A 478 -16.54 -2.42 20.48
N LYS A 479 -17.01 -2.56 21.74
CA LYS A 479 -16.26 -3.27 22.80
C LYS A 479 -16.15 -4.76 22.48
N ASP A 480 -17.20 -5.35 21.98
CA ASP A 480 -17.19 -6.76 21.59
C ASP A 480 -16.39 -6.97 20.31
N LEU A 481 -16.56 -6.09 19.31
CA LEU A 481 -15.78 -6.17 18.06
C LEU A 481 -14.27 -6.03 18.31
N VAL A 482 -13.85 -5.10 19.17
CA VAL A 482 -12.44 -4.95 19.53
C VAL A 482 -11.88 -6.24 20.11
N LYS A 483 -12.58 -6.88 21.02
CA LYS A 483 -12.14 -8.14 21.65
C LYS A 483 -12.03 -9.29 20.66
N THR A 484 -12.74 -9.25 19.55
CA THR A 484 -12.64 -10.24 18.46
C THR A 484 -11.52 -9.93 17.46
N SER A 485 -10.88 -8.78 17.54
CA SER A 485 -9.84 -8.36 16.59
C SER A 485 -8.51 -9.08 16.77
N PHE A 486 -7.75 -9.18 15.69
CA PHE A 486 -6.36 -9.65 15.72
C PHE A 486 -5.47 -8.69 16.52
N TRP A 487 -5.74 -7.40 16.44
CA TRP A 487 -5.10 -6.39 17.27
C TRP A 487 -5.18 -6.75 18.75
N TYR A 488 -6.39 -7.03 19.25
CA TYR A 488 -6.61 -7.35 20.66
C TYR A 488 -5.89 -8.64 21.08
N GLN A 489 -5.95 -9.69 20.24
CA GLN A 489 -5.25 -10.95 20.48
C GLN A 489 -3.72 -10.77 20.54
N GLN A 490 -3.16 -9.96 19.65
CA GLN A 490 -1.73 -9.64 19.67
C GLN A 490 -1.33 -8.88 20.93
N HIS A 491 -2.15 -7.92 21.37
CA HIS A 491 -1.87 -7.16 22.59
C HIS A 491 -2.01 -8.00 23.86
N LEU A 492 -3.00 -8.90 23.91
CA LEU A 492 -3.10 -9.87 25.03
C LEU A 492 -1.86 -10.75 25.14
N ALA A 493 -1.37 -11.28 24.04
CA ALA A 493 -0.14 -12.07 24.03
C ALA A 493 1.07 -11.24 24.45
N ASN A 494 1.17 -10.00 24.00
CA ASN A 494 2.23 -9.07 24.36
C ASN A 494 2.16 -8.68 25.85
N VAL A 495 0.96 -8.39 26.38
CA VAL A 495 0.77 -8.08 27.81
C VAL A 495 1.27 -9.22 28.69
N ALA A 496 0.96 -10.48 28.35
CA ALA A 496 1.46 -11.63 29.08
C ALA A 496 3.01 -11.72 29.05
N SER A 497 3.62 -11.44 27.90
CA SER A 497 5.08 -11.37 27.77
C SER A 497 5.67 -10.22 28.59
N TYR A 498 5.09 -9.03 28.51
CA TYR A 498 5.55 -7.86 29.27
C TYR A 498 5.38 -8.07 30.78
N GLN A 499 4.35 -8.79 31.22
CA GLN A 499 4.19 -9.15 32.63
C GLN A 499 5.33 -10.05 33.09
N ALA A 500 5.68 -11.08 32.31
CA ALA A 500 6.80 -11.97 32.62
C ALA A 500 8.13 -11.23 32.65
N ASP A 501 8.37 -10.33 31.69
CA ASP A 501 9.56 -9.49 31.65
C ASP A 501 9.61 -8.50 32.82
N TYR A 502 8.45 -7.93 33.20
CA TYR A 502 8.31 -7.04 34.35
C TYR A 502 8.66 -7.78 35.65
N ASP A 503 8.10 -8.97 35.85
CA ASP A 503 8.35 -9.79 37.05
C ASP A 503 9.84 -10.22 37.12
N ALA A 504 10.43 -10.59 35.98
CA ALA A 504 11.84 -10.93 35.85
C ALA A 504 12.76 -9.71 36.15
N GLU A 505 12.39 -8.54 35.67
CA GLU A 505 13.14 -7.30 35.93
C GLU A 505 12.98 -6.86 37.38
N LEU A 506 11.74 -6.93 37.91
CA LEU A 506 11.45 -6.61 39.31
C LEU A 506 12.25 -7.48 40.29
N ALA A 507 12.42 -8.78 39.99
CA ALA A 507 13.21 -9.68 40.79
C ALA A 507 14.69 -9.25 40.93
N LYS A 508 15.24 -8.48 39.98
CA LYS A 508 16.60 -7.93 40.03
C LYS A 508 16.73 -6.76 41.00
N ARG A 509 15.64 -6.22 41.51
CA ARG A 509 15.63 -5.00 42.33
C ARG A 509 16.52 -5.11 43.58
N SER A 510 16.51 -6.26 44.24
CA SER A 510 17.33 -6.55 45.41
C SER A 510 18.85 -6.50 45.16
N VAL A 511 19.27 -6.73 43.91
CA VAL A 511 20.68 -6.69 43.50
C VAL A 511 21.26 -5.27 43.62
N TYR A 512 20.42 -4.26 43.42
CA TYR A 512 20.87 -2.85 43.47
C TYR A 512 21.02 -2.31 44.86
N SER A 513 20.44 -2.93 45.87
CA SER A 513 20.42 -2.45 47.26
C SER A 513 19.85 -1.02 47.40
N ILE A 514 18.85 -0.70 46.56
CA ILE A 514 18.18 0.60 46.47
C ILE A 514 16.69 0.33 46.66
N ASP A 515 16.10 0.88 47.70
CA ASP A 515 14.65 0.95 47.87
C ASP A 515 14.06 2.20 47.24
N ASP A 516 12.73 2.39 47.34
CA ASP A 516 12.06 3.51 46.70
C ASP A 516 12.51 4.87 47.28
N ALA A 517 12.63 4.95 48.59
CA ALA A 517 13.08 6.19 49.26
C ALA A 517 14.52 6.53 48.88
N MET A 518 15.38 5.52 48.80
CA MET A 518 16.76 5.71 48.37
C MET A 518 16.84 6.07 46.88
N GLY A 519 15.96 5.50 46.05
CA GLY A 519 15.84 5.85 44.64
C GLY A 519 15.43 7.30 44.43
N GLU A 520 14.45 7.79 45.17
CA GLU A 520 14.03 9.21 45.14
C GLU A 520 15.16 10.14 45.57
N ALA A 521 15.84 9.85 46.67
CA ALA A 521 16.98 10.64 47.14
C ALA A 521 18.13 10.69 46.13
N LEU A 522 18.43 9.59 45.45
CA LEU A 522 19.44 9.55 44.39
C LEU A 522 19.01 10.32 43.14
N ALA A 523 17.71 10.30 42.79
CA ALA A 523 17.16 11.10 41.69
C ALA A 523 17.25 12.61 42.00
N GLU A 524 16.95 13.02 43.24
CA GLU A 524 17.13 14.40 43.70
C GLU A 524 18.59 14.84 43.58
N ARG A 525 19.53 14.05 44.07
CA ARG A 525 20.97 14.30 43.92
C ARG A 525 21.37 14.52 42.48
N ARG A 526 20.91 13.64 41.57
CA ARG A 526 21.22 13.73 40.14
C ARG A 526 20.70 15.04 39.54
N SER A 527 19.48 15.44 39.88
CA SER A 527 18.90 16.71 39.46
C SER A 527 19.73 17.92 39.92
N ILE A 528 20.30 17.86 41.15
CA ILE A 528 21.19 18.89 41.67
C ILE A 528 22.51 18.91 40.89
N GLU A 529 23.10 17.74 40.61
CA GLU A 529 24.34 17.61 39.83
C GLU A 529 24.17 18.10 38.39
N ASP A 530 23.05 17.75 37.74
CA ASP A 530 22.70 18.26 36.41
C ASP A 530 22.56 19.80 36.42
N THR A 531 21.95 20.35 37.46
CA THR A 531 21.86 21.80 37.64
C THR A 531 23.23 22.45 37.79
N ILE A 532 24.15 21.81 38.50
CA ILE A 532 25.54 22.28 38.66
C ILE A 532 26.26 22.27 37.31
N ALA A 533 26.03 21.24 36.50
CA ALA A 533 26.68 21.04 35.20
C ALA A 533 26.31 22.15 34.19
N VAL A 534 25.02 22.56 34.17
CA VAL A 534 24.51 23.52 33.17
C VAL A 534 24.46 24.99 33.67
N SER A 535 24.64 25.25 34.96
CA SER A 535 24.51 26.58 35.54
C SER A 535 25.85 27.26 35.81
N VAL A 536 25.82 28.61 35.96
CA VAL A 536 26.99 29.47 36.23
C VAL A 536 26.76 30.37 37.42
N ASN A 537 27.85 30.87 38.02
CA ASN A 537 27.85 31.90 39.05
C ASN A 537 26.97 31.58 40.30
N ALA A 538 26.03 32.46 40.63
CA ALA A 538 25.18 32.35 41.82
C ALA A 538 24.33 31.07 41.86
N THR A 539 23.74 30.68 40.74
CA THR A 539 22.92 29.45 40.60
C THR A 539 23.76 28.22 40.85
N LYS A 540 24.98 28.16 40.31
CA LYS A 540 25.91 27.05 40.54
C LYS A 540 26.30 26.94 42.02
N ARG A 541 26.59 28.08 42.69
CA ARG A 541 26.91 28.08 44.11
C ARG A 541 25.75 27.62 44.99
N ALA A 542 24.52 28.03 44.64
CA ALA A 542 23.32 27.62 45.36
C ALA A 542 23.07 26.09 45.18
N ALA A 543 23.24 25.56 43.97
CA ALA A 543 23.12 24.14 43.71
C ALA A 543 24.23 23.33 44.38
N GLN A 544 25.47 23.84 44.42
CA GLN A 544 26.58 23.22 45.17
C GLN A 544 26.27 23.11 46.66
N LYS A 545 25.73 24.19 47.27
CA LYS A 545 25.30 24.16 48.66
C LYS A 545 24.21 23.11 48.92
N LYS A 546 23.24 22.99 48.05
CA LYS A 546 22.21 21.92 48.11
C LYS A 546 22.83 20.54 48.05
N LEU A 547 23.83 20.32 47.20
CA LEU A 547 24.54 19.06 47.12
C LEU A 547 25.27 18.71 48.40
N ASP A 548 25.91 19.73 49.06
CA ASP A 548 26.62 19.54 50.33
C ASP A 548 25.62 19.22 51.45
N GLU A 549 24.46 19.90 51.51
CA GLU A 549 23.36 19.60 52.43
C GLU A 549 22.82 18.18 52.20
N TRP A 550 22.64 17.79 50.95
CA TRP A 550 22.20 16.42 50.58
C TRP A 550 23.22 15.36 51.08
N LYS A 551 24.52 15.57 50.88
CA LYS A 551 25.58 14.67 51.34
C LYS A 551 25.64 14.55 52.87
N GLN A 552 25.35 15.63 53.61
CA GLN A 552 25.26 15.59 55.07
C GLN A 552 24.07 14.77 55.55
N ALA A 553 22.94 14.86 54.86
CA ALA A 553 21.73 14.10 55.19
C ALA A 553 21.86 12.62 54.82
N HIS A 554 22.75 12.27 53.87
CA HIS A 554 22.92 10.92 53.35
C HIS A 554 24.40 10.49 53.43
N PRO A 555 24.88 10.02 54.59
CA PRO A 555 26.29 9.71 54.82
C PRO A 555 26.78 8.52 53.93
N GLU A 556 27.97 8.69 53.37
CA GLU A 556 28.53 7.83 52.32
C GLU A 556 28.59 6.33 52.66
N PRO A 557 28.89 5.88 53.89
CA PRO A 557 28.92 4.44 54.17
C PRO A 557 27.58 3.70 53.95
N GLU A 558 26.46 4.36 54.20
CA GLU A 558 25.12 3.76 53.97
C GLU A 558 24.73 3.73 52.54
N TRP A 559 25.23 4.68 51.74
CA TRP A 559 24.81 4.93 50.36
C TRP A 559 25.84 4.49 49.32
N GLU A 560 27.02 4.03 49.72
CA GLU A 560 28.12 3.73 48.79
C GLU A 560 27.74 2.69 47.73
N ARG A 561 27.03 1.63 48.12
CA ARG A 561 26.60 0.58 47.22
C ARG A 561 25.47 1.07 46.28
N ALA A 562 24.50 1.77 46.82
CA ALA A 562 23.42 2.39 46.05
C ALA A 562 23.98 3.41 45.07
N TRP A 563 24.95 4.22 45.52
CA TRP A 563 25.64 5.19 44.68
C TRP A 563 26.35 4.53 43.47
N LYS A 564 27.10 3.49 43.70
CA LYS A 564 27.78 2.72 42.65
C LYS A 564 26.79 2.10 41.64
N ASN A 565 25.61 1.70 42.11
CA ASN A 565 24.57 1.08 41.30
C ASN A 565 23.57 2.09 40.71
N GLN A 566 23.70 3.39 40.99
CA GLN A 566 22.74 4.42 40.62
C GLN A 566 22.38 4.44 39.13
N ALA A 567 23.37 4.32 38.23
CA ALA A 567 23.13 4.35 36.78
C ALA A 567 22.35 3.10 36.32
N ALA A 568 22.72 1.93 36.87
CA ALA A 568 22.03 0.68 36.57
C ALA A 568 20.60 0.66 37.13
N TYR A 569 20.40 1.23 38.33
CA TYR A 569 19.07 1.38 38.92
C TYR A 569 18.18 2.33 38.12
N ALA A 570 18.72 3.44 37.60
CA ALA A 570 17.97 4.35 36.74
C ALA A 570 17.50 3.65 35.43
N VAL A 571 18.35 2.80 34.85
CA VAL A 571 17.97 1.96 33.68
C VAL A 571 16.90 0.94 34.09
N HIS A 572 17.06 0.26 35.22
CA HIS A 572 16.09 -0.68 35.77
C HIS A 572 14.71 -0.02 35.97
N THR A 573 14.65 1.12 36.65
CA THR A 573 13.40 1.86 36.85
C THR A 573 12.74 2.28 35.54
N ARG A 574 13.53 2.74 34.57
CA ARG A 574 13.01 3.08 33.22
C ARG A 574 12.44 1.87 32.52
N THR A 575 13.12 0.72 32.62
CA THR A 575 12.65 -0.54 32.03
C THR A 575 11.33 -0.97 32.65
N LEU A 576 11.21 -0.95 33.99
CA LEU A 576 9.96 -1.26 34.68
C LEU A 576 8.82 -0.31 34.28
N ASN A 577 9.09 0.99 34.22
CA ASN A 577 8.08 1.98 33.79
C ASN A 577 7.62 1.72 32.34
N ASN A 578 8.55 1.43 31.43
CA ASN A 578 8.20 1.13 30.04
C ASN A 578 7.34 -0.15 29.96
N LEU A 579 7.70 -1.20 30.68
CA LEU A 579 6.93 -2.44 30.72
C LEU A 579 5.53 -2.24 31.31
N SER A 580 5.41 -1.43 32.39
CA SER A 580 4.12 -1.04 32.96
C SER A 580 3.22 -0.33 31.94
N VAL A 581 3.78 0.64 31.23
CA VAL A 581 3.04 1.37 30.16
C VAL A 581 2.53 0.41 29.08
N HIS A 582 3.35 -0.58 28.69
CA HIS A 582 2.93 -1.59 27.70
C HIS A 582 1.87 -2.56 28.24
N MET A 583 1.91 -2.92 29.52
CA MET A 583 0.87 -3.75 30.15
C MET A 583 -0.48 -3.04 30.25
N GLU A 584 -0.51 -1.73 30.38
CA GLU A 584 -1.72 -0.92 30.45
C GLU A 584 -2.36 -0.63 29.06
N CYS A 585 -1.73 -1.06 27.98
CA CYS A 585 -2.13 -0.68 26.61
C CYS A 585 -3.59 -0.99 26.27
N LEU A 586 -4.15 -2.10 26.78
CA LEU A 586 -5.54 -2.48 26.53
C LEU A 586 -6.52 -1.57 27.27
N ALA A 587 -6.23 -1.23 28.53
CA ALA A 587 -7.07 -0.32 29.33
C ALA A 587 -7.04 1.09 28.76
N ARG A 588 -5.87 1.60 28.43
CA ARG A 588 -5.70 2.92 27.78
C ARG A 588 -6.40 2.98 26.43
N TYR A 589 -6.43 1.88 25.73
CA TYR A 589 -7.11 1.78 24.46
C TYR A 589 -8.65 1.87 24.66
N GLU A 590 -9.23 1.11 25.59
CA GLU A 590 -10.67 1.20 25.90
C GLU A 590 -11.05 2.64 26.31
N GLU A 591 -10.22 3.28 27.13
CA GLU A 591 -10.35 4.69 27.51
C GLU A 591 -10.33 5.62 26.29
N SER A 592 -9.38 5.43 25.39
CA SER A 592 -9.26 6.22 24.15
C SER A 592 -10.52 6.13 23.27
N VAL A 593 -11.11 4.94 23.14
CA VAL A 593 -12.36 4.78 22.37
C VAL A 593 -13.53 5.45 23.08
N GLU A 594 -13.64 5.36 24.42
CA GLU A 594 -14.69 6.08 25.17
C GLU A 594 -14.55 7.61 25.01
N ILE A 595 -13.32 8.14 24.98
CA ILE A 595 -13.05 9.55 24.69
C ILE A 595 -13.53 9.90 23.26
N THR A 596 -13.25 9.04 22.27
CA THR A 596 -13.73 9.22 20.90
C THR A 596 -15.26 9.21 20.81
N VAL A 597 -15.93 8.31 21.54
CA VAL A 597 -17.40 8.28 21.64
C VAL A 597 -17.92 9.57 22.26
N GLY A 598 -17.28 10.06 23.33
CA GLY A 598 -17.60 11.34 23.97
C GLY A 598 -17.45 12.52 23.02
N PHE A 599 -16.37 12.58 22.27
CA PHE A 599 -16.09 13.59 21.23
C PHE A 599 -17.19 13.58 20.14
N LEU A 600 -17.52 12.43 19.58
CA LEU A 600 -18.54 12.32 18.55
C LEU A 600 -19.93 12.73 19.08
N ARG A 601 -20.26 12.36 20.32
CA ARG A 601 -21.52 12.73 20.96
C ARG A 601 -21.59 14.24 21.20
N ALA A 602 -20.53 14.84 21.73
CA ALA A 602 -20.48 16.29 22.02
C ALA A 602 -20.60 17.14 20.74
N ASN A 603 -20.10 16.64 19.61
CA ASN A 603 -20.17 17.33 18.32
C ASN A 603 -21.38 16.90 17.46
N GLY A 604 -22.33 16.16 18.02
CA GLY A 604 -23.59 15.84 17.37
C GLY A 604 -23.53 14.73 16.29
N TYR A 605 -22.50 13.88 16.31
CA TYR A 605 -22.35 12.78 15.34
C TYR A 605 -22.94 11.46 15.79
N LEU A 606 -23.54 11.38 16.96
CA LEU A 606 -24.23 10.18 17.44
C LEU A 606 -25.70 10.47 17.72
N SER A 607 -26.57 9.57 17.27
CA SER A 607 -28.03 9.66 17.42
C SER A 607 -28.70 10.88 16.76
N THR A 608 -28.10 11.43 15.70
CA THR A 608 -28.62 12.59 14.95
C THR A 608 -28.55 12.39 13.45
N GLN A 609 -29.21 13.28 12.69
CA GLN A 609 -29.15 13.28 11.23
C GLN A 609 -27.73 13.54 10.70
N LEU A 610 -26.94 14.39 11.38
CA LEU A 610 -25.56 14.65 11.03
C LEU A 610 -24.72 13.37 11.10
N GLY A 611 -24.92 12.55 12.12
CA GLY A 611 -24.23 11.26 12.25
C GLY A 611 -24.65 10.25 11.19
N LEU A 612 -25.91 10.24 10.79
CA LEU A 612 -26.39 9.39 9.68
C LEU A 612 -25.71 9.75 8.35
N TYR A 613 -25.52 11.04 8.09
CA TYR A 613 -24.72 11.47 6.93
C TYR A 613 -23.27 11.01 7.05
N ALA A 614 -22.66 11.27 8.21
CA ALA A 614 -21.25 10.94 8.44
C ALA A 614 -20.96 9.43 8.30
N CYS A 615 -21.80 8.57 8.87
CA CYS A 615 -21.59 7.10 8.81
C CYS A 615 -21.70 6.52 7.41
N SER A 616 -22.27 7.24 6.45
CA SER A 616 -22.47 6.81 5.07
C SER A 616 -21.33 7.23 4.12
N ILE A 617 -20.49 8.18 4.50
CA ILE A 617 -19.37 8.69 3.69
C ILE A 617 -18.21 7.69 3.72
N ARG A 618 -17.59 7.42 2.55
CA ARG A 618 -16.49 6.47 2.37
C ARG A 618 -15.25 7.09 1.72
N GLU A 619 -15.46 7.92 0.70
CA GLU A 619 -14.38 8.57 -0.07
C GLU A 619 -13.99 9.92 0.51
N GLY A 620 -14.98 10.65 1.03
CA GLY A 620 -14.79 11.97 1.63
C GLY A 620 -14.42 11.90 3.11
N HIS A 621 -14.17 13.07 3.70
CA HIS A 621 -13.96 13.18 5.15
C HIS A 621 -15.32 13.14 5.88
N PRO A 622 -15.63 12.08 6.66
CA PRO A 622 -16.96 11.86 7.21
C PRO A 622 -17.50 13.04 8.01
N LEU A 623 -16.69 13.61 8.89
CA LEU A 623 -17.14 14.69 9.77
C LEU A 623 -17.28 16.03 9.04
N LEU A 624 -16.33 16.40 8.19
CA LEU A 624 -16.34 17.70 7.51
C LEU A 624 -17.35 17.74 6.38
N MET A 625 -17.42 16.69 5.57
CA MET A 625 -18.33 16.64 4.43
C MET A 625 -19.79 16.58 4.88
N SER A 626 -20.11 15.77 5.90
CA SER A 626 -21.46 15.71 6.46
C SER A 626 -21.87 17.03 7.12
N TRP A 627 -20.97 17.70 7.84
CA TRP A 627 -21.22 19.00 8.43
C TRP A 627 -21.48 20.08 7.37
N ALA A 628 -20.64 20.13 6.33
CA ALA A 628 -20.82 21.08 5.22
C ALA A 628 -22.18 20.88 4.52
N PHE A 629 -22.63 19.63 4.38
CA PHE A 629 -23.95 19.32 3.85
C PHE A 629 -25.07 19.74 4.83
N HIS A 630 -24.98 19.34 6.09
CA HIS A 630 -25.97 19.59 7.13
C HIS A 630 -26.19 21.10 7.35
N THR A 631 -25.13 21.90 7.33
CA THR A 631 -25.19 23.36 7.47
C THR A 631 -25.54 24.10 6.17
N LYS A 632 -25.72 23.36 5.09
CA LYS A 632 -25.97 23.91 3.74
C LYS A 632 -24.86 24.85 3.22
N LEU A 633 -23.62 24.61 3.68
CA LEU A 633 -22.48 25.49 3.41
C LEU A 633 -22.19 25.68 1.92
N PHE A 634 -22.37 24.62 1.12
CA PHE A 634 -22.10 24.62 -0.32
C PHE A 634 -23.36 24.72 -1.21
N HIS A 635 -24.56 24.83 -0.63
CA HIS A 635 -25.84 24.75 -1.35
C HIS A 635 -26.02 25.88 -2.38
N ASN A 636 -25.48 27.05 -2.09
CA ASN A 636 -25.62 28.23 -2.93
C ASN A 636 -24.52 28.43 -3.99
N LEU A 637 -23.60 27.44 -4.09
CA LEU A 637 -22.55 27.46 -5.10
C LEU A 637 -23.05 26.88 -6.42
N ASP A 638 -22.53 27.38 -7.57
CA ASP A 638 -22.76 26.70 -8.84
C ASP A 638 -22.04 25.34 -8.92
N ILE A 639 -22.33 24.55 -9.94
CA ILE A 639 -21.82 23.19 -10.06
C ILE A 639 -20.27 23.14 -10.08
N PRO A 640 -19.56 23.94 -10.92
CA PRO A 640 -18.10 23.92 -10.90
C PRO A 640 -17.49 24.27 -9.54
N GLN A 641 -18.06 25.25 -8.85
CA GLN A 641 -17.60 25.68 -7.54
C GLN A 641 -17.92 24.66 -6.43
N LEU A 642 -19.10 24.04 -6.48
CA LEU A 642 -19.47 22.94 -5.58
C LEU A 642 -18.52 21.76 -5.75
N MET A 643 -18.23 21.35 -6.98
CA MET A 643 -17.30 20.25 -7.24
C MET A 643 -15.87 20.58 -6.79
N ALA A 644 -15.42 21.82 -6.96
CA ALA A 644 -14.16 22.28 -6.42
C ALA A 644 -14.12 22.18 -4.89
N CYS A 645 -15.19 22.56 -4.19
CA CYS A 645 -15.26 22.37 -2.74
C CYS A 645 -15.24 20.89 -2.32
N LEU A 646 -15.86 19.99 -3.10
CA LEU A 646 -15.76 18.55 -2.83
C LEU A 646 -14.34 18.02 -3.09
N SER A 647 -13.59 18.61 -4.00
CA SER A 647 -12.21 18.20 -4.27
C SER A 647 -11.24 18.40 -3.09
N LEU A 648 -11.61 19.21 -2.11
CA LEU A 648 -10.86 19.37 -0.85
C LEU A 648 -10.66 18.03 -0.09
N PHE A 649 -11.55 17.08 -0.32
CA PHE A 649 -11.55 15.76 0.34
C PHE A 649 -10.89 14.67 -0.50
N MET A 650 -10.30 15.01 -1.65
CA MET A 650 -9.72 14.01 -2.55
C MET A 650 -8.38 13.46 -2.04
N GLY A 651 -7.66 14.23 -1.22
CA GLY A 651 -6.28 13.93 -0.86
C GLY A 651 -5.31 14.16 -2.03
N GLY A 652 -4.06 14.47 -1.73
CA GLY A 652 -3.05 14.76 -2.76
C GLY A 652 -2.13 13.58 -3.01
N ASP A 653 -1.92 13.24 -4.27
CA ASP A 653 -0.77 12.48 -4.73
C ASP A 653 0.41 13.45 -4.91
N GLU A 654 1.56 13.12 -4.31
CA GLU A 654 2.90 13.71 -4.55
C GLU A 654 2.92 15.21 -4.89
N LYS A 655 3.20 16.03 -3.88
CA LYS A 655 3.34 17.49 -4.05
C LYS A 655 4.78 17.91 -3.84
N ASP A 656 5.34 18.57 -4.84
CA ASP A 656 6.61 19.30 -4.69
C ASP A 656 6.46 20.55 -3.79
N ALA A 657 5.23 21.11 -3.70
CA ALA A 657 4.86 22.18 -2.78
C ALA A 657 3.35 22.20 -2.50
N PRO A 658 2.91 22.41 -1.25
CA PRO A 658 1.50 22.57 -0.95
C PRO A 658 0.97 23.87 -1.53
N LEU A 659 -0.13 23.80 -2.32
CA LEU A 659 -0.86 24.96 -2.76
C LEU A 659 -1.75 25.50 -1.65
N THR A 660 -1.93 26.81 -1.62
CA THR A 660 -2.84 27.49 -0.70
C THR A 660 -4.13 27.92 -1.43
N LEU A 661 -5.16 28.23 -0.66
CA LEU A 661 -6.41 28.77 -1.23
C LEU A 661 -6.18 30.03 -2.08
N ASN A 662 -5.17 30.84 -1.75
CA ASN A 662 -4.84 32.06 -2.48
C ASN A 662 -4.15 31.81 -3.83
N ASP A 663 -3.67 30.60 -4.09
CA ASP A 663 -3.04 30.24 -5.36
C ASP A 663 -4.08 29.90 -6.43
N SER A 664 -5.35 29.67 -6.06
CA SER A 664 -6.43 29.41 -6.98
C SER A 664 -6.89 30.70 -7.69
N THR A 665 -7.07 30.63 -9.00
CA THR A 665 -7.48 31.76 -9.86
C THR A 665 -8.93 31.67 -10.31
N PHE A 666 -9.55 30.51 -10.25
CA PHE A 666 -10.91 30.26 -10.74
C PHE A 666 -11.94 30.12 -9.63
N ILE A 667 -11.50 30.08 -8.36
CA ILE A 667 -12.40 29.96 -7.21
C ILE A 667 -13.18 31.27 -6.97
N SER A 668 -14.48 31.18 -6.69
CA SER A 668 -15.32 32.35 -6.41
C SER A 668 -15.18 32.83 -4.95
N ASP A 669 -15.44 34.11 -4.70
CA ASP A 669 -15.42 34.68 -3.34
C ASP A 669 -16.39 33.94 -2.38
N LYS A 670 -17.54 33.47 -2.90
CA LYS A 670 -18.50 32.69 -2.13
C LYS A 670 -17.90 31.34 -1.70
N SER A 671 -17.21 30.67 -2.62
CA SER A 671 -16.51 29.42 -2.32
C SER A 671 -15.36 29.64 -1.34
N VAL A 672 -14.56 30.70 -1.51
CA VAL A 672 -13.50 31.06 -0.57
C VAL A 672 -14.07 31.28 0.83
N SER A 673 -15.20 31.99 0.96
CA SER A 673 -15.86 32.20 2.26
C SER A 673 -16.30 30.87 2.89
N ALA A 674 -16.95 30.00 2.11
CA ALA A 674 -17.39 28.68 2.57
C ALA A 674 -16.21 27.80 2.97
N ILE A 675 -15.13 27.78 2.22
CA ILE A 675 -13.90 27.01 2.55
C ILE A 675 -13.27 27.53 3.85
N LYS A 676 -13.22 28.84 4.05
CA LYS A 676 -12.73 29.42 5.30
C LYS A 676 -13.57 29.01 6.52
N GLU A 677 -14.90 28.99 6.37
CA GLU A 677 -15.79 28.52 7.44
C GLU A 677 -15.57 27.04 7.74
N LEU A 678 -15.46 26.20 6.71
CA LEU A 678 -15.12 24.79 6.86
C LEU A 678 -13.75 24.61 7.53
N THR A 679 -12.77 25.42 7.19
CA THR A 679 -11.42 25.37 7.79
C THR A 679 -11.46 25.72 9.29
N VAL A 680 -12.26 26.69 9.69
CA VAL A 680 -12.47 27.03 11.10
C VAL A 680 -13.09 25.85 11.86
N TYR A 681 -14.11 25.24 11.27
CA TYR A 681 -14.74 24.05 11.86
C TYR A 681 -13.77 22.87 11.95
N ALA A 682 -12.99 22.61 10.91
CA ALA A 682 -11.99 21.55 10.88
C ALA A 682 -10.95 21.75 12.01
N LYS A 683 -10.41 22.95 12.17
CA LYS A 683 -9.46 23.27 13.25
C LYS A 683 -10.07 23.11 14.64
N LYS A 684 -11.36 23.46 14.82
CA LYS A 684 -12.06 23.24 16.07
C LYS A 684 -12.11 21.74 16.39
N LEU A 685 -12.56 20.92 15.44
CA LEU A 685 -12.66 19.48 15.65
C LEU A 685 -11.30 18.82 15.86
N GLU A 686 -10.28 19.23 15.10
CA GLU A 686 -8.91 18.71 15.24
C GLU A 686 -8.34 18.98 16.63
N ALA A 687 -8.62 20.15 17.21
CA ALA A 687 -8.21 20.49 18.57
C ALA A 687 -8.91 19.67 19.66
N GLU A 688 -10.11 19.17 19.40
CA GLU A 688 -10.93 18.38 20.32
C GLU A 688 -10.78 16.86 20.08
N GLU A 689 -10.20 16.45 18.96
CA GLU A 689 -10.11 15.05 18.57
C GLU A 689 -9.04 14.30 19.37
N PRO A 690 -9.39 13.17 20.02
CA PRO A 690 -8.48 12.45 20.90
C PRO A 690 -7.38 11.64 20.18
N SER A 691 -7.57 11.35 18.89
CA SER A 691 -6.56 10.70 18.07
C SER A 691 -5.91 11.71 17.13
N TYR A 692 -4.58 11.75 17.10
CA TYR A 692 -3.87 12.62 16.16
C TYR A 692 -4.15 12.16 14.72
N SER A 693 -4.96 12.92 14.00
CA SER A 693 -5.18 12.76 12.57
C SER A 693 -4.86 14.08 11.85
N ASN A 694 -4.21 13.98 10.71
CA ASN A 694 -3.95 15.14 9.88
C ASN A 694 -5.20 15.45 9.06
N TRP A 695 -5.85 16.60 9.36
CA TRP A 695 -7.07 17.05 8.69
C TRP A 695 -6.77 18.10 7.62
N GLU A 696 -5.62 18.03 6.98
CA GLU A 696 -5.26 18.96 5.92
C GLU A 696 -6.19 18.82 4.71
N MET A 697 -6.80 19.94 4.32
CA MET A 697 -7.56 20.05 3.10
C MET A 697 -6.62 20.25 1.92
N ASP A 698 -6.90 19.59 0.80
CA ASP A 698 -6.12 19.68 -0.40
C ASP A 698 -6.66 20.74 -1.35
N PHE A 699 -5.90 21.81 -1.57
CA PHE A 699 -6.28 22.88 -2.49
C PHE A 699 -5.78 22.67 -3.92
N TYR A 700 -5.01 21.63 -4.18
CA TYR A 700 -4.36 21.38 -5.46
C TYR A 700 -5.36 21.22 -6.62
N TRP A 701 -6.49 20.57 -6.34
CA TRP A 701 -7.46 20.22 -7.36
C TRP A 701 -8.50 21.31 -7.65
N LEU A 702 -8.55 22.41 -6.91
CA LEU A 702 -9.60 23.43 -7.05
C LEU A 702 -9.77 23.93 -8.49
N ASP A 703 -8.72 24.52 -9.06
CA ASP A 703 -8.76 25.08 -10.42
C ASP A 703 -8.89 24.00 -11.49
N VAL A 704 -8.22 22.87 -11.30
CA VAL A 704 -8.30 21.71 -12.20
C VAL A 704 -9.74 21.22 -12.33
N VAL A 705 -10.46 21.11 -11.22
CA VAL A 705 -11.85 20.65 -11.18
C VAL A 705 -12.79 21.69 -11.78
N ILE A 706 -12.63 22.99 -11.46
CA ILE A 706 -13.46 24.06 -12.03
C ILE A 706 -13.36 24.04 -13.55
N ARG A 707 -12.16 24.00 -14.10
CA ARG A 707 -11.91 23.98 -15.54
C ARG A 707 -12.47 22.71 -16.19
N TRP A 708 -12.28 21.55 -15.56
CA TRP A 708 -12.79 20.28 -16.08
C TRP A 708 -14.31 20.23 -16.12
N VAL A 709 -14.98 20.59 -15.03
CA VAL A 709 -16.45 20.62 -14.95
C VAL A 709 -17.04 21.69 -15.86
N SER A 710 -16.30 22.77 -16.14
CA SER A 710 -16.61 23.77 -17.14
C SER A 710 -16.31 23.33 -18.58
N GLN A 711 -16.06 22.03 -18.80
CA GLN A 711 -15.90 21.38 -20.10
C GLN A 711 -14.63 21.75 -20.89
N GLU A 712 -13.58 22.22 -20.23
CA GLU A 712 -12.28 22.40 -20.87
C GLU A 712 -11.60 21.10 -21.26
N ASN A 713 -10.60 21.18 -22.13
CA ASN A 713 -9.87 20.01 -22.61
C ASN A 713 -8.92 19.45 -21.55
N ALA A 714 -8.98 18.13 -21.28
CA ALA A 714 -8.18 17.46 -20.26
C ALA A 714 -6.68 17.59 -20.48
N TYR A 715 -6.22 17.45 -21.74
CA TYR A 715 -4.78 17.53 -22.05
C TYR A 715 -4.22 18.95 -21.83
N GLN A 716 -5.06 19.97 -22.08
CA GLN A 716 -4.66 21.35 -21.80
C GLN A 716 -4.56 21.58 -20.29
N ILE A 717 -5.55 21.12 -19.52
CA ILE A 717 -5.54 21.23 -18.07
C ILE A 717 -4.32 20.49 -17.49
N CYS A 718 -4.08 19.25 -17.90
CA CYS A 718 -2.93 18.46 -17.42
C CYS A 718 -1.60 19.17 -17.70
N ARG A 719 -1.44 19.79 -18.87
CA ARG A 719 -0.25 20.57 -19.26
C ARG A 719 -0.05 21.80 -18.39
N ASP A 720 -1.12 22.58 -18.20
CA ASP A 720 -1.07 23.84 -17.47
C ASP A 720 -0.70 23.65 -15.99
N TYR A 721 -1.12 22.53 -15.39
CA TYR A 721 -0.86 22.21 -13.97
C TYR A 721 0.23 21.16 -13.76
N GLY A 722 0.85 20.64 -14.82
CA GLY A 722 1.90 19.62 -14.72
C GLY A 722 1.41 18.28 -14.18
N VAL A 723 0.14 17.93 -14.39
CA VAL A 723 -0.48 16.69 -13.91
C VAL A 723 -0.32 15.59 -14.94
N TYR A 724 0.09 14.40 -14.50
CA TYR A 724 0.01 13.22 -15.36
C TYR A 724 -1.46 12.85 -15.63
N GLU A 725 -1.78 12.53 -16.89
CA GLU A 725 -3.15 12.20 -17.30
C GLU A 725 -3.74 11.02 -16.50
N GLY A 726 -2.92 10.03 -16.16
CA GLY A 726 -3.38 8.91 -15.31
C GLY A 726 -3.75 9.34 -13.89
N ASN A 727 -3.08 10.32 -13.31
CA ASN A 727 -3.43 10.90 -12.01
C ASN A 727 -4.70 11.73 -12.11
N PHE A 728 -4.82 12.54 -13.19
CA PHE A 728 -6.02 13.31 -13.47
C PHE A 728 -7.27 12.44 -13.57
N ILE A 729 -7.21 11.33 -14.33
CA ILE A 729 -8.34 10.41 -14.45
C ILE A 729 -8.74 9.83 -13.10
N ARG A 730 -7.76 9.37 -12.29
CA ARG A 730 -8.05 8.84 -10.95
C ARG A 730 -8.68 9.88 -10.04
N ALA A 731 -8.19 11.11 -10.08
CA ALA A 731 -8.75 12.22 -9.33
C ALA A 731 -10.19 12.52 -9.73
N MET A 732 -10.48 12.56 -11.03
CA MET A 732 -11.85 12.81 -11.52
C MET A 732 -12.81 11.66 -11.20
N LEU A 733 -12.36 10.40 -11.25
CA LEU A 733 -13.17 9.26 -10.81
C LEU A 733 -13.45 9.32 -9.31
N LYS A 734 -12.48 9.75 -8.49
CA LYS A 734 -12.69 9.98 -7.05
C LYS A 734 -13.69 11.14 -6.83
N LEU A 735 -13.57 12.23 -7.59
CA LEU A 735 -14.54 13.31 -7.55
C LEU A 735 -15.97 12.85 -7.90
N SER A 736 -16.09 11.95 -8.89
CA SER A 736 -17.36 11.32 -9.24
C SER A 736 -17.97 10.57 -8.06
N ASN A 737 -17.17 9.81 -7.30
CA ASN A 737 -17.63 9.13 -6.10
C ASN A 737 -18.05 10.11 -4.99
N LEU A 738 -17.29 11.19 -4.76
CA LEU A 738 -17.66 12.25 -3.82
C LEU A 738 -18.97 12.94 -4.20
N ALA A 739 -19.20 13.18 -5.49
CA ALA A 739 -20.46 13.72 -5.99
C ALA A 739 -21.64 12.77 -5.74
N ILE A 740 -21.44 11.45 -5.89
CA ILE A 740 -22.44 10.43 -5.55
C ILE A 740 -22.74 10.46 -4.04
N GLU A 741 -21.72 10.56 -3.19
CA GLU A 741 -21.91 10.66 -1.73
C GLU A 741 -22.71 11.93 -1.37
N TRP A 742 -22.44 13.05 -2.02
CA TRP A 742 -23.18 14.30 -1.83
C TRP A 742 -24.65 14.15 -2.28
N CYS A 743 -24.90 13.53 -3.44
CA CYS A 743 -26.25 13.22 -3.91
C CYS A 743 -27.01 12.34 -2.90
N THR A 744 -26.37 11.35 -2.33
CA THR A 744 -27.04 10.44 -1.39
C THR A 744 -27.39 11.12 -0.07
N MET A 745 -26.57 12.04 0.42
CA MET A 745 -26.97 12.89 1.55
C MET A 745 -28.18 13.75 1.20
N ALA A 746 -28.24 14.26 -0.05
CA ALA A 746 -29.42 15.02 -0.53
C ALA A 746 -30.68 14.13 -0.63
N GLU A 747 -30.55 12.87 -1.05
CA GLU A 747 -31.64 11.90 -1.04
C GLU A 747 -32.12 11.61 0.39
N GLN A 748 -31.20 11.37 1.33
CA GLN A 748 -31.52 11.14 2.75
C GLN A 748 -32.20 12.36 3.40
N ALA A 749 -31.86 13.56 2.95
CA ALA A 749 -32.42 14.82 3.43
C ALA A 749 -33.68 15.24 2.69
N GLU A 750 -34.10 14.49 1.65
CA GLU A 750 -35.19 14.88 0.72
C GLU A 750 -34.99 16.29 0.13
N ASP A 751 -33.71 16.67 -0.12
CA ASP A 751 -33.36 17.99 -0.65
C ASP A 751 -33.51 18.01 -2.19
N ILE A 752 -34.74 18.23 -2.64
CA ILE A 752 -35.10 18.23 -4.07
C ILE A 752 -34.30 19.27 -4.84
N GLN A 753 -34.01 20.43 -4.27
CA GLN A 753 -33.26 21.49 -4.94
C GLN A 753 -31.81 21.06 -5.24
N MET A 754 -31.17 20.41 -4.29
CA MET A 754 -29.83 19.88 -4.46
C MET A 754 -29.81 18.72 -5.47
N LEU A 755 -30.80 17.82 -5.40
CA LEU A 755 -30.94 16.70 -6.33
C LEU A 755 -31.16 17.18 -7.78
N ASP A 756 -32.00 18.19 -7.99
CA ASP A 756 -32.17 18.80 -9.31
C ASP A 756 -30.88 19.44 -9.83
N LYS A 757 -30.16 20.15 -8.96
CA LYS A 757 -28.87 20.76 -9.31
C LYS A 757 -27.85 19.71 -9.77
N LEU A 758 -27.83 18.52 -9.17
CA LEU A 758 -26.85 17.47 -9.42
C LEU A 758 -27.31 16.41 -10.44
N ARG A 759 -28.50 16.55 -11.00
CA ARG A 759 -29.08 15.56 -11.94
C ARG A 759 -28.13 15.12 -13.05
N ASP A 760 -27.41 16.07 -13.64
CA ASP A 760 -26.54 15.86 -14.80
C ASP A 760 -25.05 15.95 -14.42
N ILE A 761 -24.69 15.75 -13.15
CA ILE A 761 -23.31 15.94 -12.70
C ILE A 761 -22.35 14.88 -13.24
N GLN A 762 -22.79 13.63 -13.33
CA GLN A 762 -21.94 12.52 -13.75
C GLN A 762 -21.38 12.70 -15.16
N PRO A 763 -22.18 13.07 -16.19
CA PRO A 763 -21.66 13.37 -17.53
C PRO A 763 -20.68 14.56 -17.60
N LEU A 764 -20.72 15.46 -16.63
CA LEU A 764 -19.76 16.58 -16.56
C LEU A 764 -18.40 16.14 -16.03
N ILE A 765 -18.38 15.16 -15.14
CA ILE A 765 -17.14 14.62 -14.51
C ILE A 765 -16.58 13.47 -15.34
N VAL A 766 -17.44 12.50 -15.69
CA VAL A 766 -17.08 11.28 -16.41
C VAL A 766 -17.32 11.45 -17.90
N ARG A 767 -16.33 12.00 -18.59
CA ARG A 767 -16.38 12.30 -20.04
C ARG A 767 -14.98 12.21 -20.67
N GLY A 768 -14.92 12.16 -21.99
CA GLY A 768 -13.67 12.18 -22.74
C GLY A 768 -12.73 11.06 -22.28
N ILE A 769 -11.52 11.42 -21.82
CA ILE A 769 -10.52 10.45 -21.32
C ILE A 769 -10.85 9.88 -19.93
N VAL A 770 -11.77 10.51 -19.19
CA VAL A 770 -12.21 10.02 -17.88
C VAL A 770 -13.34 9.01 -18.09
N VAL A 771 -12.98 7.75 -18.23
CA VAL A 771 -13.93 6.66 -18.47
C VAL A 771 -13.73 5.58 -17.42
N PRO A 772 -14.79 5.15 -16.70
CA PRO A 772 -14.75 4.00 -15.77
C PRO A 772 -14.90 2.70 -16.56
N ASP A 773 -14.03 2.45 -17.51
CA ASP A 773 -14.06 1.29 -18.39
C ASP A 773 -12.76 0.49 -18.28
N SER A 774 -12.80 -0.76 -18.68
CA SER A 774 -11.65 -1.65 -18.73
C SER A 774 -11.70 -2.50 -19.98
N LEU A 775 -10.56 -2.70 -20.61
CA LEU A 775 -10.44 -3.59 -21.77
C LEU A 775 -10.75 -5.04 -21.38
N TYR A 776 -10.46 -5.42 -20.13
CA TYR A 776 -10.74 -6.76 -19.61
C TYR A 776 -12.23 -7.11 -19.53
N LEU A 777 -13.11 -6.12 -19.43
CA LEU A 777 -14.56 -6.35 -19.44
C LEU A 777 -15.05 -6.83 -20.82
N ARG A 778 -14.29 -6.55 -21.86
CA ARG A 778 -14.70 -6.71 -23.27
C ARG A 778 -13.90 -7.74 -24.04
N MET A 779 -12.89 -8.31 -23.38
CA MET A 779 -12.16 -9.48 -23.85
C MET A 779 -12.92 -10.75 -23.47
#